data_2146a5d3b1d9d2cc96d317337ab6300f
#
_entry.id   2146a5d3b1d9d2cc96d317337ab6300f
#
_cell.length_a   1.000
_cell.length_b   1.000
_cell.length_c   1.000
_cell.angle_alpha   90.00
_cell.angle_beta   90.00
_cell.angle_gamma   90.00
#
_symmetry.space_group_name_H-M   'P 1'
#
loop_
_entity.id
_entity.type
_entity.pdbx_description
1 polymer ?
#
loop_
_entity_poly.entity_id
_entity_poly.type
_entity_poly.pdbx_seq_one_letter_code
_entity_poly.pdbx_strand_id
1 'polypeptide(L)'
;MAHNSHRLLSTTLLCASLAGAIVVVAQTPAQQPGAQVQTPPTPGPGAQGQGRGRGGGGRKDDPINADVDWTKQPPVLPKTPEEQLKQFILQPGYRLELVLADPIIQEPTAIAFDGNGRMFVVEDRSYMLDLDMTGQLDPISRISMHVDTDNDGVYDKHTVFVDNLVFPRFVTPFGPGVILTKESNADEVWKYTDTNGDGVADKKELFDTGYGRLGNVEGQEAFLTWALDNWMYSTYNAFRARWTPHGVIKESTGSNGGEWGVTQDNDGKIWFESGAPGVPSGFQFPIVYGNFNVPDQFEPDFRIPWGAPIRIADMQGGMGATRMPDGSLKSVTASAGNDIYRGHRLPKDLVGDLLSGEPVGRIIRRIRSENKEGLTILHNFYPGNEFIKSLDPLFRPVDITTAPDGTVYITDMYHGIIQVGNFTRAGSYLRARVEQYDLDKVIHRGRIWRLVYDGVKPDRADRLRRDRIRPRMNDETPAQLVAHLSHPNGWWRDTAQQLLILKQNKSVVPALRAMMKTSPNLLARFHALWTLEGLSALQPAMARQLMEDPEPRMRIQAIRASETLYKAGDKSFANDYKALTKDQNIDVVIQAMLTLNRWKVPDAATTIKETMDANPARGAQVVASTILTPPPGRGGPPLTPEQQAVMDRGAAIYNELCFACHAPDGLGTPKPELATTMAPPLAGSSRVNGHRDYIIKTVLHGLTGPIDGRSYTDVMMPMGVNNDEWVAAIASYVRRSFGNTGGFVSPADVARVRAATADRKTSWTIPELTASLPAQVQADGWKATASHNSDDALAGLRLTTWSSGAPQASGMWFQVELPTPQTITELQFQSPPAAERGAAVAPGGAPTNTPTGPGFPRGFTVAISSDGNSWQQVAEGTGSGPATTVTFNPVSAKFVRITLTTGVENGPPWSIQSLKLYRAAKP
;
A
#
# COMPACT_ATOMS: atom_id res chain seq x y z
N MET A 1 -60.87 -16.73 49.98
CA MET A 1 -62.17 -17.05 49.38
C MET A 1 -61.94 -17.32 47.94
N ALA A 2 -61.86 -18.54 47.60
CA ALA A 2 -62.76 -19.36 46.78
C ALA A 2 -62.48 -19.16 45.30
N HIS A 3 -61.76 -20.14 44.66
CA HIS A 3 -62.31 -21.29 43.87
C HIS A 3 -62.69 -20.85 42.45
N ASN A 4 -62.31 -21.42 41.32
CA ASN A 4 -62.28 -22.81 40.82
C ASN A 4 -61.52 -22.83 39.48
N SER A 5 -60.62 -23.66 39.20
CA SER A 5 -60.51 -24.98 38.53
C SER A 5 -61.66 -25.37 37.55
N HIS A 6 -61.23 -25.80 36.31
CA HIS A 6 -61.58 -26.98 35.54
C HIS A 6 -60.96 -26.95 34.15
N ARG A 7 -60.06 -27.88 33.82
CA ARG A 7 -60.14 -29.26 33.23
C ARG A 7 -60.04 -29.23 31.69
N LEU A 8 -58.98 -29.87 31.27
CA LEU A 8 -58.73 -30.80 30.15
C LEU A 8 -59.97 -31.26 29.30
N LEU A 9 -59.72 -31.30 27.98
CA LEU A 9 -60.15 -32.41 27.13
C LEU A 9 -59.19 -32.60 25.95
N SER A 10 -58.56 -33.77 25.95
CA SER A 10 -57.84 -34.38 24.85
C SER A 10 -58.83 -34.90 23.81
N THR A 11 -58.52 -34.71 22.54
CA THR A 11 -59.15 -35.54 21.49
C THR A 11 -58.09 -35.95 20.48
N THR A 12 -57.65 -37.17 20.59
CA THR A 12 -56.94 -37.95 19.60
C THR A 12 -57.82 -38.22 18.42
N LEU A 13 -57.41 -37.93 17.20
CA LEU A 13 -58.05 -38.56 16.01
C LEU A 13 -56.92 -39.07 15.09
N LEU A 14 -56.96 -40.39 14.96
CA LEU A 14 -56.17 -41.19 14.01
C LEU A 14 -56.81 -41.05 12.63
N CYS A 15 -56.11 -40.83 11.57
CA CYS A 15 -56.48 -41.21 10.21
C CYS A 15 -55.28 -41.47 9.34
N ALA A 16 -55.11 -42.67 9.07
CA ALA A 16 -54.73 -43.46 7.91
C ALA A 16 -53.89 -42.79 6.78
N SER A 17 -52.81 -43.45 6.52
CA SER A 17 -51.97 -43.45 5.34
C SER A 17 -52.70 -43.62 4.03
N LEU A 18 -52.42 -42.76 3.03
CA LEU A 18 -52.53 -43.11 1.62
C LEU A 18 -51.24 -42.66 0.94
N ALA A 19 -50.43 -43.62 0.57
CA ALA A 19 -49.31 -43.47 -0.31
C ALA A 19 -49.81 -43.23 -1.74
N GLY A 20 -49.58 -42.02 -2.25
CA GLY A 20 -49.75 -41.70 -3.66
C GLY A 20 -48.38 -41.43 -4.25
N ALA A 21 -47.83 -42.39 -4.99
CA ALA A 21 -46.61 -42.21 -5.75
C ALA A 21 -46.87 -41.24 -6.91
N ILE A 22 -46.29 -40.07 -6.85
CA ILE A 22 -46.21 -39.15 -7.98
C ILE A 22 -44.93 -39.51 -8.73
N VAL A 23 -45.07 -40.15 -9.88
CA VAL A 23 -44.05 -40.34 -10.87
C VAL A 23 -43.82 -38.99 -11.55
N VAL A 24 -42.71 -38.33 -11.23
CA VAL A 24 -42.22 -37.19 -12.00
C VAL A 24 -41.52 -37.73 -13.23
N VAL A 25 -42.20 -37.67 -14.36
CA VAL A 25 -41.57 -37.90 -15.66
C VAL A 25 -40.68 -36.69 -15.98
N ALA A 26 -39.39 -36.85 -15.92
CA ALA A 26 -38.43 -35.90 -16.44
C ALA A 26 -38.60 -35.81 -17.95
N GLN A 27 -39.13 -34.71 -18.43
CA GLN A 27 -39.13 -34.36 -19.84
C GLN A 27 -37.71 -33.84 -20.19
N THR A 28 -36.99 -34.66 -20.96
CA THR A 28 -35.76 -34.26 -21.65
C THR A 28 -36.09 -33.17 -22.68
N PRO A 29 -35.41 -32.05 -22.73
CA PRO A 29 -35.56 -31.06 -23.80
C PRO A 29 -35.07 -31.67 -25.11
N ALA A 30 -35.90 -31.59 -26.15
CA ALA A 30 -35.56 -32.00 -27.48
C ALA A 30 -34.29 -31.28 -28.00
N GLN A 31 -33.33 -32.06 -28.49
CA GLN A 31 -32.19 -31.60 -29.25
C GLN A 31 -32.66 -30.86 -30.50
N GLN A 32 -32.33 -29.58 -30.61
CA GLN A 32 -32.35 -28.89 -31.89
C GLN A 32 -31.09 -29.27 -32.70
N PRO A 33 -31.19 -29.38 -34.04
CA PRO A 33 -30.07 -29.85 -34.86
C PRO A 33 -28.94 -28.84 -34.89
N GLY A 34 -27.71 -29.37 -34.87
CA GLY A 34 -26.45 -28.67 -34.70
C GLY A 34 -26.24 -27.47 -35.64
N ALA A 35 -25.94 -26.35 -34.99
CA ALA A 35 -25.18 -25.31 -35.60
C ALA A 35 -23.73 -25.74 -35.69
N GLN A 36 -23.25 -25.91 -36.92
CA GLN A 36 -21.85 -26.16 -37.22
C GLN A 36 -21.01 -25.00 -36.66
N VAL A 37 -20.15 -25.28 -35.69
CA VAL A 37 -19.07 -24.39 -35.30
C VAL A 37 -18.13 -24.27 -36.50
N GLN A 38 -18.21 -23.12 -37.18
CA GLN A 38 -17.20 -22.73 -38.17
C GLN A 38 -15.94 -22.33 -37.41
N THR A 39 -14.90 -23.13 -37.51
CA THR A 39 -13.54 -22.74 -37.16
C THR A 39 -13.15 -21.53 -38.02
N PRO A 40 -12.59 -20.45 -37.44
CA PRO A 40 -12.08 -19.32 -38.24
C PRO A 40 -10.95 -19.80 -39.14
N PRO A 41 -10.86 -19.35 -40.39
CA PRO A 41 -9.80 -19.74 -41.31
C PRO A 41 -8.44 -19.22 -40.81
N THR A 42 -7.45 -20.10 -40.85
CA THR A 42 -6.04 -19.77 -40.62
C THR A 42 -5.61 -18.63 -41.56
N PRO A 43 -5.02 -17.54 -41.08
CA PRO A 43 -4.55 -16.47 -41.96
C PRO A 43 -3.35 -16.95 -42.78
N GLY A 44 -3.45 -16.93 -44.09
CA GLY A 44 -2.33 -17.14 -44.99
C GLY A 44 -1.31 -15.99 -44.91
N PRO A 45 -0.04 -16.22 -45.30
CA PRO A 45 1.01 -15.21 -45.21
C PRO A 45 0.84 -14.18 -46.35
N GLY A 46 0.54 -12.93 -45.98
CA GLY A 46 0.65 -11.83 -46.92
C GLY A 46 -0.50 -10.83 -46.88
N ALA A 47 -0.52 -9.95 -45.89
CA ALA A 47 -1.03 -8.61 -46.01
C ALA A 47 -0.36 -7.71 -44.97
N GLN A 48 0.57 -6.89 -45.41
CA GLN A 48 1.08 -5.76 -44.61
C GLN A 48 -0.05 -4.76 -44.40
N GLY A 49 -0.86 -5.01 -43.40
CA GLY A 49 -1.81 -4.04 -42.86
C GLY A 49 -1.08 -3.12 -41.88
N GLN A 50 -1.06 -1.85 -42.18
CA GLN A 50 -0.61 -0.78 -41.28
C GLN A 50 -1.31 -0.94 -39.95
N GLY A 51 -0.58 -1.39 -38.94
CA GLY A 51 -1.04 -1.52 -37.57
C GLY A 51 -1.33 -0.13 -36.99
N ARG A 52 -2.60 0.26 -36.96
CA ARG A 52 -3.06 1.38 -36.15
C ARG A 52 -2.83 1.02 -34.67
N GLY A 53 -1.85 1.66 -34.04
CA GLY A 53 -1.56 1.52 -32.63
C GLY A 53 -2.79 1.86 -31.77
N ARG A 54 -3.39 0.87 -31.13
CA ARG A 54 -4.39 1.07 -30.09
C ARG A 54 -3.69 1.42 -28.80
N GLY A 55 -3.40 2.70 -28.59
CA GLY A 55 -2.87 3.27 -27.34
C GLY A 55 -4.01 3.85 -26.51
N GLY A 56 -4.15 3.34 -25.34
CA GLY A 56 -5.13 3.50 -24.33
C GLY A 56 -5.80 4.83 -24.04
N GLY A 57 -7.07 4.95 -24.22
CA GLY A 57 -8.12 5.92 -23.90
C GLY A 57 -7.93 7.07 -22.91
N GLY A 58 -6.72 7.33 -22.45
CA GLY A 58 -6.44 8.42 -21.48
C GLY A 58 -6.50 9.83 -22.08
N ARG A 59 -6.50 9.96 -23.41
CA ARG A 59 -6.65 11.23 -24.10
C ARG A 59 -8.04 11.33 -24.72
N LYS A 60 -8.58 12.56 -24.80
CA LYS A 60 -9.85 12.82 -25.46
C LYS A 60 -9.85 12.38 -26.91
N ASP A 61 -8.76 12.62 -27.62
CA ASP A 61 -8.56 12.34 -29.04
C ASP A 61 -8.03 10.92 -29.35
N ASP A 62 -7.98 10.06 -28.37
CA ASP A 62 -7.59 8.66 -28.56
C ASP A 62 -8.63 7.94 -29.45
N PRO A 63 -8.19 7.13 -30.44
CA PRO A 63 -9.11 6.40 -31.33
C PRO A 63 -10.15 5.54 -30.61
N ILE A 64 -9.86 5.02 -29.41
CA ILE A 64 -10.83 4.28 -28.61
C ILE A 64 -12.00 5.14 -28.13
N ASN A 65 -11.84 6.45 -28.11
CA ASN A 65 -12.84 7.43 -27.73
C ASN A 65 -13.51 8.11 -28.96
N ALA A 66 -13.27 7.60 -30.19
CA ALA A 66 -13.79 8.20 -31.43
C ALA A 66 -15.33 8.26 -31.46
N ASP A 67 -15.98 7.25 -30.89
CA ASP A 67 -17.45 7.16 -30.83
C ASP A 67 -18.07 7.86 -29.64
N VAL A 68 -17.25 8.53 -28.81
CA VAL A 68 -17.75 9.26 -27.63
C VAL A 68 -18.37 10.58 -28.08
N ASP A 69 -19.62 10.79 -27.73
CA ASP A 69 -20.25 12.10 -27.88
C ASP A 69 -19.67 13.09 -26.87
N TRP A 70 -19.01 14.13 -27.40
CA TRP A 70 -18.39 15.19 -26.61
C TRP A 70 -19.24 16.46 -26.52
N THR A 71 -20.47 16.43 -27.00
CA THR A 71 -21.36 17.59 -26.89
C THR A 71 -21.62 17.90 -25.43
N LYS A 72 -21.72 19.20 -25.11
CA LYS A 72 -22.02 19.68 -23.77
C LYS A 72 -23.34 19.04 -23.30
N GLN A 73 -23.33 18.48 -22.12
CA GLN A 73 -24.49 17.88 -21.50
C GLN A 73 -25.08 18.85 -20.43
N PRO A 74 -26.34 18.66 -20.01
CA PRO A 74 -26.86 19.39 -18.87
C PRO A 74 -25.96 19.16 -17.65
N PRO A 75 -25.71 20.20 -16.80
CA PRO A 75 -24.87 20.09 -15.65
C PRO A 75 -25.44 19.08 -14.63
N VAL A 76 -24.55 18.36 -13.99
CA VAL A 76 -24.93 17.55 -12.83
C VAL A 76 -25.14 18.46 -11.64
N LEU A 77 -26.37 18.47 -11.13
CA LEU A 77 -26.74 19.28 -9.99
C LEU A 77 -26.72 18.44 -8.70
N PRO A 78 -26.24 18.97 -7.58
CA PRO A 78 -26.31 18.29 -6.30
C PRO A 78 -27.77 18.10 -5.87
N LYS A 79 -28.06 16.91 -5.35
CA LYS A 79 -29.39 16.57 -4.80
C LYS A 79 -29.47 16.93 -3.32
N THR A 80 -30.69 17.11 -2.82
CA THR A 80 -30.89 17.12 -1.37
C THR A 80 -30.59 15.74 -0.77
N PRO A 81 -30.31 15.65 0.54
CA PRO A 81 -30.13 14.34 1.18
C PRO A 81 -31.28 13.36 0.94
N GLU A 82 -32.54 13.85 0.99
CA GLU A 82 -33.75 13.06 0.77
C GLU A 82 -33.88 12.58 -0.68
N GLU A 83 -33.43 13.37 -1.64
CA GLU A 83 -33.37 12.97 -3.06
C GLU A 83 -32.26 11.95 -3.30
N GLN A 84 -31.09 12.11 -2.64
CA GLN A 84 -29.98 11.17 -2.74
C GLN A 84 -30.34 9.83 -2.11
N LEU A 85 -31.08 9.80 -0.99
CA LEU A 85 -31.55 8.56 -0.36
C LEU A 85 -32.32 7.66 -1.36
N LYS A 86 -33.05 8.27 -2.30
CA LYS A 86 -33.80 7.55 -3.35
C LYS A 86 -32.91 6.97 -4.45
N GLN A 87 -31.62 7.36 -4.49
CA GLN A 87 -30.65 6.89 -5.48
C GLN A 87 -29.86 5.66 -4.99
N PHE A 88 -29.95 5.33 -3.71
CA PHE A 88 -29.26 4.16 -3.17
C PHE A 88 -30.01 2.86 -3.46
N ILE A 89 -29.25 1.86 -3.81
CA ILE A 89 -29.70 0.46 -3.95
C ILE A 89 -28.97 -0.34 -2.89
N LEU A 90 -29.71 -0.79 -1.89
CA LEU A 90 -29.19 -1.55 -0.75
C LEU A 90 -29.72 -2.99 -0.77
N GLN A 91 -29.04 -3.86 -0.04
CA GLN A 91 -29.53 -5.21 0.21
C GLN A 91 -30.80 -5.17 1.09
N PRO A 92 -31.71 -6.15 0.96
CA PRO A 92 -32.96 -6.17 1.70
C PRO A 92 -32.81 -6.04 3.21
N GLY A 93 -33.62 -5.18 3.81
CA GLY A 93 -33.61 -4.90 5.25
C GLY A 93 -32.63 -3.83 5.70
N TYR A 94 -31.70 -3.42 4.85
CA TYR A 94 -30.80 -2.30 5.12
C TYR A 94 -31.38 -0.99 4.61
N ARG A 95 -31.10 0.08 5.32
CA ARG A 95 -31.39 1.46 4.91
C ARG A 95 -30.34 2.42 5.43
N LEU A 96 -30.24 3.59 4.82
CA LEU A 96 -29.40 4.67 5.28
C LEU A 96 -30.21 5.74 5.99
N GLU A 97 -29.61 6.35 7.00
CA GLU A 97 -30.13 7.52 7.70
C GLU A 97 -29.09 8.64 7.60
N LEU A 98 -29.56 9.87 7.40
CA LEU A 98 -28.69 11.04 7.40
C LEU A 98 -28.23 11.36 8.83
N VAL A 99 -26.92 11.58 9.00
CA VAL A 99 -26.33 12.00 10.27
C VAL A 99 -25.93 13.47 10.22
N LEU A 100 -25.17 13.86 9.19
CA LEU A 100 -24.73 15.23 8.91
C LEU A 100 -24.71 15.48 7.41
N ALA A 101 -24.91 16.75 7.03
CA ALA A 101 -24.83 17.18 5.64
C ALA A 101 -24.25 18.60 5.52
N ASP A 102 -23.90 18.99 4.30
CA ASP A 102 -23.65 20.37 3.95
C ASP A 102 -24.87 21.26 4.25
N PRO A 103 -24.67 22.50 4.73
CA PRO A 103 -23.41 23.24 4.86
C PRO A 103 -22.69 23.05 6.21
N ILE A 104 -23.17 22.18 7.10
CA ILE A 104 -22.55 21.95 8.42
C ILE A 104 -21.15 21.38 8.26
N ILE A 105 -20.99 20.39 7.38
CA ILE A 105 -19.70 19.80 6.97
C ILE A 105 -19.48 20.01 5.47
N GLN A 106 -18.20 20.09 5.06
CA GLN A 106 -17.82 20.25 3.66
C GLN A 106 -16.59 19.39 3.35
N GLU A 107 -16.63 18.64 2.24
CA GLU A 107 -15.56 17.74 1.77
C GLU A 107 -15.06 16.81 2.90
N PRO A 108 -15.97 16.08 3.59
CA PRO A 108 -15.55 15.17 4.65
C PRO A 108 -14.74 14.00 4.06
N THR A 109 -13.60 13.69 4.67
CA THR A 109 -12.69 12.63 4.18
C THR A 109 -12.44 11.53 5.20
N ALA A 110 -12.58 11.80 6.49
CA ALA A 110 -12.48 10.80 7.54
C ALA A 110 -13.27 11.23 8.79
N ILE A 111 -13.74 10.24 9.56
CA ILE A 111 -14.38 10.48 10.86
C ILE A 111 -13.76 9.64 11.96
N ALA A 112 -13.80 10.15 13.20
CA ALA A 112 -13.45 9.36 14.38
C ALA A 112 -14.30 9.80 15.58
N PHE A 113 -14.45 8.90 16.55
CA PHE A 113 -15.22 9.17 17.77
C PHE A 113 -14.33 9.12 19.00
N ASP A 114 -14.44 10.12 19.86
CA ASP A 114 -13.76 10.09 21.16
C ASP A 114 -14.51 9.24 22.20
N GLY A 115 -13.90 9.05 23.37
CA GLY A 115 -14.47 8.23 24.44
C GLY A 115 -15.84 8.69 24.98
N ASN A 116 -16.30 9.89 24.62
CA ASN A 116 -17.64 10.40 24.93
C ASN A 116 -18.58 10.37 23.73
N GLY A 117 -18.20 9.73 22.61
CA GLY A 117 -19.01 9.59 21.41
C GLY A 117 -19.13 10.88 20.60
N ARG A 118 -18.29 11.90 20.87
CA ARG A 118 -18.23 13.08 20.02
C ARG A 118 -17.58 12.69 18.71
N MET A 119 -18.18 13.08 17.60
CA MET A 119 -17.67 12.79 16.27
C MET A 119 -16.77 13.93 15.78
N PHE A 120 -15.55 13.59 15.41
CA PHE A 120 -14.63 14.48 14.72
C PHE A 120 -14.66 14.18 13.23
N VAL A 121 -14.75 15.21 12.40
CA VAL A 121 -14.79 15.12 10.95
C VAL A 121 -13.60 15.88 10.37
N VAL A 122 -12.79 15.20 9.57
CA VAL A 122 -11.77 15.84 8.73
C VAL A 122 -12.48 16.42 7.51
N GLU A 123 -12.32 17.70 7.27
CA GLU A 123 -12.91 18.43 6.16
C GLU A 123 -11.80 18.98 5.26
N ASP A 124 -11.52 18.29 4.14
CA ASP A 124 -10.47 18.66 3.18
C ASP A 124 -11.00 19.66 2.15
N ARG A 125 -11.37 20.85 2.61
CA ARG A 125 -12.10 21.89 1.87
C ARG A 125 -11.35 22.47 0.67
N SER A 126 -10.07 22.16 0.53
CA SER A 126 -9.22 22.54 -0.61
C SER A 126 -9.10 21.44 -1.68
N TYR A 127 -9.77 20.28 -1.50
CA TYR A 127 -9.67 19.18 -2.44
C TYR A 127 -10.32 19.50 -3.78
N MET A 128 -9.53 19.42 -4.87
CA MET A 128 -10.01 19.52 -6.26
C MET A 128 -11.07 20.60 -6.49
N LEU A 129 -10.83 21.82 -5.99
CA LEU A 129 -11.73 22.97 -6.21
C LEU A 129 -11.86 23.32 -7.70
N ASP A 130 -10.90 22.89 -8.50
CA ASP A 130 -10.94 22.92 -9.95
C ASP A 130 -10.10 21.76 -10.53
N LEU A 131 -10.12 21.62 -11.86
CA LEU A 131 -9.40 20.58 -12.58
C LEU A 131 -7.88 20.74 -12.60
N ASP A 132 -7.37 21.89 -12.20
CA ASP A 132 -5.94 22.21 -12.16
C ASP A 132 -5.39 22.15 -10.72
N MET A 133 -6.21 21.76 -9.73
CA MET A 133 -5.89 21.69 -8.30
C MET A 133 -5.43 23.03 -7.71
N THR A 134 -5.98 24.14 -8.19
CA THR A 134 -5.64 25.47 -7.69
C THR A 134 -5.98 25.57 -6.21
N GLY A 135 -5.03 26.03 -5.39
CA GLY A 135 -5.25 26.20 -3.95
C GLY A 135 -5.34 24.91 -3.13
N GLN A 136 -5.00 23.73 -3.66
CA GLN A 136 -5.14 22.46 -2.95
C GLN A 136 -4.30 22.37 -1.65
N LEU A 137 -3.26 23.18 -1.55
CA LEU A 137 -2.44 23.30 -0.33
C LEU A 137 -2.71 24.60 0.44
N ASP A 138 -3.80 25.28 0.16
CA ASP A 138 -4.20 26.45 0.94
C ASP A 138 -4.70 26.00 2.32
N PRO A 139 -4.40 26.74 3.40
CA PRO A 139 -4.79 26.39 4.75
C PRO A 139 -6.26 26.74 5.03
N ILE A 140 -7.19 26.12 4.31
CA ILE A 140 -8.64 26.34 4.43
C ILE A 140 -9.39 25.11 4.92
N SER A 141 -8.67 24.00 5.11
CA SER A 141 -9.22 22.75 5.66
C SER A 141 -9.32 22.82 7.19
N ARG A 142 -10.13 21.94 7.78
CA ARG A 142 -10.38 21.97 9.23
C ARG A 142 -10.71 20.57 9.78
N ILE A 143 -10.73 20.47 11.11
CA ILE A 143 -11.35 19.35 11.83
C ILE A 143 -12.49 19.93 12.65
N SER A 144 -13.72 19.51 12.37
CA SER A 144 -14.91 19.89 13.14
C SER A 144 -15.28 18.79 14.15
N MET A 145 -15.93 19.21 15.24
CA MET A 145 -16.43 18.34 16.30
C MET A 145 -17.95 18.47 16.40
N HIS A 146 -18.62 17.35 16.43
CA HIS A 146 -20.06 17.25 16.47
C HIS A 146 -20.52 16.43 17.67
N VAL A 147 -21.58 16.90 18.34
CA VAL A 147 -22.12 16.26 19.54
C VAL A 147 -23.60 16.01 19.33
N ASP A 148 -24.02 14.80 19.55
CA ASP A 148 -25.42 14.41 19.71
C ASP A 148 -25.81 14.68 21.17
N THR A 149 -26.53 15.78 21.43
CA THR A 149 -26.73 16.25 22.80
C THR A 149 -27.85 15.53 23.55
N ASP A 150 -28.84 14.99 22.85
CA ASP A 150 -29.97 14.25 23.41
C ASP A 150 -29.91 12.73 23.11
N ASN A 151 -28.88 12.31 22.39
CA ASN A 151 -28.60 10.93 22.03
C ASN A 151 -29.69 10.27 21.16
N ASP A 152 -30.25 11.03 20.22
CA ASP A 152 -31.24 10.56 19.27
C ASP A 152 -30.62 10.04 17.95
N GLY A 153 -29.31 10.21 17.76
CA GLY A 153 -28.52 9.81 16.58
C GLY A 153 -28.36 10.93 15.57
N VAL A 154 -28.86 12.13 15.87
CA VAL A 154 -28.63 13.35 15.10
C VAL A 154 -27.64 14.22 15.87
N TYR A 155 -26.61 14.69 15.20
CA TYR A 155 -25.60 15.55 15.82
C TYR A 155 -26.06 17.01 15.70
N ASP A 156 -26.43 17.62 16.81
CA ASP A 156 -27.12 18.90 16.89
C ASP A 156 -26.24 20.07 17.40
N LYS A 157 -25.07 19.79 17.96
CA LYS A 157 -24.08 20.80 18.33
C LYS A 157 -22.81 20.62 17.50
N HIS A 158 -22.37 21.73 16.87
CA HIS A 158 -21.25 21.77 15.95
C HIS A 158 -20.21 22.80 16.38
N THR A 159 -18.94 22.44 16.34
CA THR A 159 -17.81 23.31 16.68
C THR A 159 -16.66 23.04 15.71
N VAL A 160 -15.96 24.09 15.27
CA VAL A 160 -14.68 23.92 14.56
C VAL A 160 -13.61 23.70 15.62
N PHE A 161 -13.10 22.47 15.72
CA PHE A 161 -12.14 22.09 16.75
C PHE A 161 -10.71 22.57 16.41
N VAL A 162 -10.28 22.44 15.15
CA VAL A 162 -9.04 23.03 14.62
C VAL A 162 -9.32 23.57 13.23
N ASP A 163 -8.95 24.80 12.97
CA ASP A 163 -9.12 25.48 11.69
C ASP A 163 -7.79 25.79 11.00
N ASN A 164 -7.87 26.26 9.76
CA ASN A 164 -6.72 26.69 8.95
C ASN A 164 -5.63 25.61 8.77
N LEU A 165 -6.05 24.37 8.54
CA LEU A 165 -5.16 23.26 8.27
C LEU A 165 -4.89 23.11 6.76
N VAL A 166 -3.68 22.64 6.44
CA VAL A 166 -3.29 22.27 5.08
C VAL A 166 -3.59 20.80 4.85
N PHE A 167 -4.77 20.49 4.33
CA PHE A 167 -5.18 19.14 3.93
C PHE A 167 -4.85 18.07 4.99
N PRO A 168 -5.56 18.03 6.13
CA PRO A 168 -5.30 17.09 7.22
C PRO A 168 -5.53 15.64 6.80
N ARG A 169 -4.64 14.73 7.21
CA ARG A 169 -4.58 13.35 6.73
C ARG A 169 -5.38 12.36 7.57
N PHE A 170 -5.73 12.73 8.78
CA PHE A 170 -6.50 11.93 9.72
C PHE A 170 -6.91 12.74 10.94
N VAL A 171 -7.82 12.21 11.71
CA VAL A 171 -8.09 12.60 13.09
C VAL A 171 -8.09 11.36 13.97
N THR A 172 -7.28 11.36 15.03
CA THR A 172 -7.20 10.26 16.00
C THR A 172 -7.46 10.77 17.40
N PRO A 173 -8.61 10.48 18.02
CA PRO A 173 -8.85 10.81 19.42
C PRO A 173 -7.79 10.18 20.33
N PHE A 174 -7.26 10.99 21.25
CA PHE A 174 -6.11 10.63 22.08
C PHE A 174 -6.31 10.97 23.57
N GLY A 175 -7.50 10.70 24.08
CA GLY A 175 -7.92 11.01 25.43
C GLY A 175 -8.91 12.18 25.50
N PRO A 176 -9.27 12.63 26.71
CA PRO A 176 -10.30 13.66 26.90
C PRO A 176 -9.89 15.00 26.26
N GLY A 177 -10.66 15.48 25.28
CA GLY A 177 -10.42 16.76 24.61
C GLY A 177 -9.14 16.80 23.75
N VAL A 178 -8.57 15.65 23.40
CA VAL A 178 -7.30 15.58 22.68
C VAL A 178 -7.47 14.82 21.38
N ILE A 179 -6.93 15.38 20.30
CA ILE A 179 -6.77 14.68 19.02
C ILE A 179 -5.34 14.74 18.52
N LEU A 180 -4.98 13.75 17.69
CA LEU A 180 -3.78 13.78 16.85
C LEU A 180 -4.19 13.99 15.40
N THR A 181 -3.43 14.81 14.68
CA THR A 181 -3.56 14.98 13.23
C THR A 181 -2.23 15.35 12.60
N LYS A 182 -2.16 15.24 11.28
CA LYS A 182 -1.02 15.59 10.44
C LYS A 182 -1.50 16.33 9.20
N GLU A 183 -0.76 17.31 8.77
CA GLU A 183 -1.02 18.04 7.52
C GLU A 183 -0.27 17.41 6.34
N SER A 184 -0.76 17.60 5.13
CA SER A 184 -0.07 17.17 3.91
C SER A 184 1.25 17.92 3.74
N ASN A 185 2.24 17.24 3.15
CA ASN A 185 3.61 17.74 2.95
C ASN A 185 4.35 18.14 4.25
N ALA A 186 3.84 17.75 5.41
CA ALA A 186 4.49 17.92 6.70
C ALA A 186 5.09 16.60 7.21
N ASP A 187 6.08 16.69 8.06
CA ASP A 187 6.74 15.52 8.70
C ASP A 187 6.16 15.20 10.08
N GLU A 188 5.50 16.20 10.66
CA GLU A 188 5.08 16.22 12.05
C GLU A 188 3.64 15.73 12.21
N VAL A 189 3.43 14.92 13.25
CA VAL A 189 2.12 14.67 13.85
C VAL A 189 1.94 15.60 15.05
N TRP A 190 0.87 16.36 15.06
CA TRP A 190 0.55 17.32 16.10
C TRP A 190 -0.56 16.82 17.01
N LYS A 191 -0.41 17.13 18.30
CA LYS A 191 -1.42 16.92 19.32
C LYS A 191 -2.10 18.25 19.60
N TYR A 192 -3.41 18.28 19.39
CA TYR A 192 -4.28 19.43 19.68
C TYR A 192 -5.14 19.11 20.89
N THR A 193 -5.22 20.05 21.83
CA THR A 193 -5.96 19.87 23.08
C THR A 193 -6.91 21.04 23.30
N ASP A 194 -8.14 20.73 23.64
CA ASP A 194 -9.14 21.64 24.22
C ASP A 194 -8.98 21.56 25.75
N THR A 195 -8.35 22.60 26.36
CA THR A 195 -8.04 22.59 27.78
C THR A 195 -9.15 23.18 28.64
N ASN A 196 -10.05 23.95 28.02
CA ASN A 196 -11.13 24.67 28.72
C ASN A 196 -12.51 24.00 28.55
N GLY A 197 -12.64 23.03 27.62
CA GLY A 197 -13.86 22.24 27.39
C GLY A 197 -14.90 22.96 26.52
N ASP A 198 -14.53 23.99 25.75
CA ASP A 198 -15.44 24.74 24.89
C ASP A 198 -15.64 24.09 23.51
N GLY A 199 -14.82 23.09 23.17
CA GLY A 199 -14.86 22.36 21.92
C GLY A 199 -13.96 22.94 20.84
N VAL A 200 -13.05 23.86 21.21
CA VAL A 200 -12.01 24.41 20.34
C VAL A 200 -10.65 24.10 20.94
N ALA A 201 -9.73 23.62 20.12
CA ALA A 201 -8.37 23.36 20.60
C ALA A 201 -7.64 24.68 20.85
N ASP A 202 -7.15 24.86 22.07
CA ASP A 202 -6.41 26.04 22.52
C ASP A 202 -4.91 25.74 22.75
N LYS A 203 -4.49 24.49 22.62
CA LYS A 203 -3.09 24.05 22.78
C LYS A 203 -2.66 23.12 21.66
N LYS A 204 -1.49 23.42 21.06
CA LYS A 204 -0.83 22.59 20.02
C LYS A 204 0.56 22.14 20.52
N GLU A 205 0.84 20.84 20.50
CA GLU A 205 2.10 20.26 20.91
C GLU A 205 2.58 19.25 19.87
N LEU A 206 3.90 19.19 19.64
CA LEU A 206 4.47 18.16 18.78
C LEU A 206 4.28 16.78 19.45
N PHE A 207 3.70 15.83 18.71
CA PHE A 207 3.51 14.46 19.20
C PHE A 207 4.62 13.55 18.70
N ASP A 208 4.94 13.57 17.40
CA ASP A 208 5.95 12.72 16.78
C ASP A 208 6.37 13.30 15.41
N THR A 209 7.47 12.82 14.83
CA THR A 209 7.99 13.23 13.52
C THR A 209 8.35 12.01 12.67
N GLY A 210 8.76 12.20 11.42
CA GLY A 210 9.16 11.11 10.53
C GLY A 210 8.00 10.47 9.77
N TYR A 211 6.94 11.26 9.51
CA TYR A 211 5.80 10.88 8.68
C TYR A 211 5.82 11.63 7.34
N GLY A 212 6.98 12.20 6.96
CA GLY A 212 7.08 13.08 5.81
C GLY A 212 7.05 12.37 4.48
N ARG A 213 5.94 12.49 3.76
CA ARG A 213 5.87 12.30 2.31
C ARG A 213 5.57 13.63 1.65
N LEU A 214 6.13 13.83 0.46
CA LEU A 214 5.95 15.05 -0.33
C LEU A 214 5.32 14.69 -1.67
N GLY A 215 4.62 15.63 -2.25
CA GLY A 215 4.07 15.50 -3.60
C GLY A 215 2.56 15.48 -3.63
N ASN A 216 1.98 14.57 -4.40
CA ASN A 216 0.53 14.45 -4.51
C ASN A 216 -0.13 14.18 -3.15
N VAL A 217 -1.14 14.97 -2.80
CA VAL A 217 -1.83 14.86 -1.52
C VAL A 217 -2.51 13.50 -1.32
N GLU A 218 -3.04 12.87 -2.36
CA GLU A 218 -3.66 11.54 -2.25
C GLU A 218 -2.62 10.44 -1.97
N GLY A 219 -1.39 10.59 -2.44
CA GLY A 219 -0.29 9.63 -2.25
C GLY A 219 0.52 9.84 -0.97
N GLN A 220 -0.09 10.33 0.10
CA GLN A 220 0.55 10.54 1.40
C GLN A 220 -0.10 9.67 2.47
N GLU A 221 0.63 9.45 3.57
CA GLU A 221 0.11 8.65 4.67
C GLU A 221 -1.20 9.23 5.21
N ALA A 222 -2.14 8.34 5.48
CA ALA A 222 -3.45 8.65 6.02
C ALA A 222 -3.76 7.70 7.18
N PHE A 223 -4.65 8.15 8.03
CA PHE A 223 -5.04 7.48 9.27
C PHE A 223 -3.87 7.31 10.24
N LEU A 224 -4.18 7.13 11.49
CA LEU A 224 -3.25 6.71 12.55
C LEU A 224 -4.07 5.90 13.57
N THR A 225 -4.24 4.62 13.29
CA THR A 225 -5.14 3.75 14.02
C THR A 225 -4.42 3.07 15.18
N TRP A 226 -4.91 3.29 16.41
CA TRP A 226 -4.45 2.58 17.61
C TRP A 226 -5.01 1.16 17.60
N ALA A 227 -4.14 0.16 17.54
CA ALA A 227 -4.53 -1.24 17.42
C ALA A 227 -4.54 -1.98 18.77
N LEU A 228 -5.12 -3.19 18.76
CA LEU A 228 -5.18 -4.09 19.92
C LEU A 228 -3.80 -4.33 20.55
N ASP A 229 -2.74 -4.39 19.75
CA ASP A 229 -1.35 -4.60 20.23
C ASP A 229 -0.67 -3.34 20.78
N ASN A 230 -1.43 -2.26 21.02
CA ASN A 230 -0.98 -0.97 21.53
C ASN A 230 -0.03 -0.19 20.60
N TRP A 231 0.04 -0.56 19.32
CA TRP A 231 0.76 0.16 18.31
C TRP A 231 -0.20 0.95 17.42
N MET A 232 0.29 2.03 16.84
CA MET A 232 -0.42 2.85 15.89
C MET A 232 0.11 2.58 14.49
N TYR A 233 -0.80 2.43 13.54
CA TYR A 233 -0.54 2.10 12.15
C TYR A 233 -1.14 3.16 11.24
N SER A 234 -0.43 3.49 10.16
CA SER A 234 -0.90 4.39 9.10
C SER A 234 -0.60 3.79 7.74
N THR A 235 -1.29 4.25 6.70
CA THR A 235 -0.98 3.87 5.32
C THR A 235 0.42 4.35 4.94
N TYR A 236 0.98 3.81 3.87
CA TYR A 236 2.27 4.18 3.28
C TYR A 236 3.50 4.01 4.19
N ASN A 237 3.39 4.08 5.49
CA ASN A 237 4.52 3.97 6.39
C ASN A 237 4.98 2.52 6.57
N ALA A 238 6.27 2.28 6.40
CA ALA A 238 6.90 0.98 6.66
C ALA A 238 7.34 0.84 8.13
N PHE A 239 6.64 1.49 9.04
CA PHE A 239 6.84 1.40 10.49
C PHE A 239 5.50 1.46 11.22
N ARG A 240 5.52 1.02 12.47
CA ARG A 240 4.47 1.26 13.46
C ARG A 240 5.00 2.15 14.57
N ALA A 241 4.15 2.98 15.13
CA ALA A 241 4.49 3.89 16.23
C ALA A 241 3.78 3.46 17.52
N ARG A 242 4.38 3.66 18.66
CA ARG A 242 3.79 3.34 19.97
C ARG A 242 4.03 4.47 20.95
N TRP A 243 2.93 4.95 21.53
CA TRP A 243 3.01 5.89 22.63
C TRP A 243 3.47 5.20 23.91
N THR A 244 4.32 5.89 24.64
CA THR A 244 4.72 5.53 25.99
C THR A 244 4.72 6.80 26.86
N PRO A 245 4.70 6.68 28.20
CA PRO A 245 4.83 7.85 29.09
C PRO A 245 6.12 8.65 28.88
N HIS A 246 7.09 8.11 28.15
CA HIS A 246 8.41 8.72 27.90
C HIS A 246 8.57 9.23 26.46
N GLY A 247 7.52 9.17 25.63
CA GLY A 247 7.52 9.56 24.24
C GLY A 247 7.12 8.44 23.30
N VAL A 248 7.19 8.71 22.00
CA VAL A 248 6.83 7.75 20.95
C VAL A 248 8.04 6.92 20.55
N ILE A 249 7.85 5.62 20.42
CA ILE A 249 8.85 4.70 19.85
C ILE A 249 8.36 4.14 18.53
N LYS A 250 9.29 3.83 17.62
CA LYS A 250 8.99 3.28 16.29
C LYS A 250 9.68 1.94 16.06
N GLU A 251 9.01 1.06 15.31
CA GLU A 251 9.55 -0.20 14.83
C GLU A 251 9.27 -0.37 13.35
N SER A 252 10.26 -0.81 12.58
CA SER A 252 10.07 -1.15 11.18
C SER A 252 9.05 -2.27 11.01
N THR A 253 8.22 -2.14 9.98
CA THR A 253 7.35 -3.18 9.45
C THR A 253 7.75 -3.52 8.01
N GLY A 254 6.94 -4.25 7.27
CA GLY A 254 6.98 -4.25 5.82
C GLY A 254 6.21 -3.06 5.26
N SER A 255 6.41 -2.74 3.98
CA SER A 255 5.50 -1.86 3.25
C SER A 255 4.10 -2.47 3.27
N ASN A 256 3.09 -1.68 3.62
CA ASN A 256 1.73 -2.18 3.82
C ASN A 256 0.86 -2.13 2.55
N GLY A 257 1.25 -1.35 1.55
CA GLY A 257 0.48 -1.18 0.30
C GLY A 257 -0.84 -0.42 0.48
N GLY A 258 -1.05 0.22 1.62
CA GLY A 258 -2.26 1.01 1.89
C GLY A 258 -2.14 2.43 1.38
N GLU A 259 -3.25 3.00 0.95
CA GLU A 259 -3.38 4.38 0.48
C GLU A 259 -4.38 5.17 1.31
N TRP A 260 -5.65 4.77 1.35
CA TRP A 260 -6.68 5.46 2.10
C TRP A 260 -7.64 4.49 2.78
N GLY A 261 -7.30 4.06 3.96
CA GLY A 261 -8.08 3.16 4.81
C GLY A 261 -7.20 2.24 5.66
N VAL A 262 -7.43 2.22 6.96
CA VAL A 262 -6.77 1.36 7.94
C VAL A 262 -7.77 0.92 8.98
N THR A 263 -7.98 -0.37 9.10
CA THR A 263 -8.84 -0.98 10.12
C THR A 263 -8.17 -2.17 10.79
N GLN A 264 -8.79 -2.72 11.81
CA GLN A 264 -8.33 -3.96 12.46
C GLN A 264 -9.47 -4.96 12.64
N ASP A 265 -9.14 -6.25 12.62
CA ASP A 265 -10.07 -7.29 13.01
C ASP A 265 -10.10 -7.51 14.55
N ASN A 266 -10.94 -8.44 15.01
CA ASN A 266 -11.05 -8.76 16.43
C ASN A 266 -9.81 -9.45 17.04
N ASP A 267 -8.88 -9.90 16.21
CA ASP A 267 -7.60 -10.49 16.61
C ASP A 267 -6.45 -9.46 16.59
N GLY A 268 -6.75 -8.21 16.24
CA GLY A 268 -5.78 -7.12 16.15
C GLY A 268 -4.82 -7.27 14.97
N LYS A 269 -5.26 -7.92 13.89
CA LYS A 269 -4.57 -7.87 12.60
C LYS A 269 -5.05 -6.63 11.86
N ILE A 270 -4.11 -5.83 11.37
CA ILE A 270 -4.38 -4.61 10.62
C ILE A 270 -4.64 -4.95 9.15
N TRP A 271 -5.61 -4.26 8.58
CA TRP A 271 -6.00 -4.33 7.18
C TRP A 271 -5.92 -2.95 6.56
N PHE A 272 -5.34 -2.87 5.38
CA PHE A 272 -5.18 -1.62 4.64
C PHE A 272 -6.00 -1.63 3.37
N GLU A 273 -6.37 -0.45 2.89
CA GLU A 273 -7.01 -0.28 1.59
C GLU A 273 -6.01 0.30 0.60
N SER A 274 -5.86 -0.35 -0.55
CA SER A 274 -4.75 -0.08 -1.47
C SER A 274 -5.04 0.94 -2.57
N GLY A 275 -6.13 1.67 -2.51
CA GLY A 275 -6.46 2.71 -3.51
C GLY A 275 -6.53 2.17 -4.94
N ALA A 276 -5.58 2.52 -5.78
CA ALA A 276 -5.59 2.20 -7.22
C ALA A 276 -5.77 0.72 -7.59
N PRO A 277 -5.22 -0.27 -6.89
CA PRO A 277 -5.55 -1.67 -7.13
C PRO A 277 -6.98 -2.06 -6.77
N GLY A 278 -7.66 -1.27 -5.94
CA GLY A 278 -9.04 -1.48 -5.53
C GLY A 278 -9.26 -2.75 -4.71
N VAL A 279 -8.27 -3.16 -3.93
CA VAL A 279 -8.31 -4.39 -3.12
C VAL A 279 -7.64 -4.18 -1.77
N PRO A 280 -8.04 -4.88 -0.73
CA PRO A 280 -7.35 -4.87 0.56
C PRO A 280 -5.89 -5.34 0.44
N SER A 281 -5.02 -4.81 1.30
CA SER A 281 -3.61 -5.18 1.38
C SER A 281 -3.17 -5.43 2.81
N GLY A 282 -2.02 -6.07 3.00
CA GLY A 282 -1.42 -6.33 4.29
C GLY A 282 -2.19 -7.28 5.21
N PHE A 283 -3.16 -8.02 4.70
CA PHE A 283 -4.15 -8.76 5.50
C PHE A 283 -3.80 -10.24 5.76
N GLN A 284 -2.77 -10.80 5.16
CA GLN A 284 -2.43 -12.23 5.41
C GLN A 284 -2.01 -12.45 6.87
N PHE A 285 -1.05 -11.67 7.34
CA PHE A 285 -0.55 -11.72 8.71
C PHE A 285 -0.33 -10.30 9.24
N PRO A 286 -0.19 -10.10 10.57
CA PRO A 286 0.14 -8.78 11.09
C PRO A 286 1.38 -8.20 10.40
N ILE A 287 1.26 -6.99 9.87
CA ILE A 287 2.26 -6.36 8.98
C ILE A 287 3.66 -6.26 9.61
N VAL A 288 3.76 -6.33 10.93
CA VAL A 288 5.03 -6.33 11.65
C VAL A 288 5.94 -7.49 11.26
N TYR A 289 5.38 -8.58 10.78
CA TYR A 289 6.14 -9.76 10.31
C TYR A 289 6.50 -9.67 8.82
N GLY A 290 6.06 -8.65 8.13
CA GLY A 290 6.23 -8.44 6.70
C GLY A 290 4.93 -8.52 5.92
N ASN A 291 4.95 -8.05 4.68
CA ASN A 291 3.81 -8.15 3.79
C ASN A 291 3.89 -9.47 3.00
N PHE A 292 2.97 -10.37 3.31
CA PHE A 292 2.83 -11.64 2.60
C PHE A 292 1.70 -11.52 1.58
N ASN A 293 1.97 -11.95 0.34
CA ASN A 293 0.98 -12.05 -0.71
C ASN A 293 0.91 -13.48 -1.23
N VAL A 294 -0.29 -13.97 -1.43
CA VAL A 294 -0.55 -15.30 -1.97
C VAL A 294 -1.24 -15.12 -3.33
N PRO A 295 -0.80 -15.80 -4.41
CA PRO A 295 -1.33 -15.56 -5.75
C PRO A 295 -2.86 -15.68 -5.88
N ASP A 296 -3.48 -16.56 -5.09
CA ASP A 296 -4.92 -16.84 -5.06
C ASP A 296 -5.62 -16.33 -3.79
N GLN A 297 -5.09 -15.28 -3.17
CA GLN A 297 -5.70 -14.68 -1.98
C GLN A 297 -7.03 -13.97 -2.25
N PHE A 298 -7.38 -13.79 -3.50
CA PHE A 298 -8.66 -13.29 -3.96
C PHE A 298 -9.35 -14.34 -4.81
N GLU A 299 -10.67 -14.46 -4.67
CA GLU A 299 -11.45 -15.31 -5.57
C GLU A 299 -11.32 -14.84 -7.03
N PRO A 300 -11.59 -15.71 -8.00
CA PRO A 300 -11.73 -15.27 -9.39
C PRO A 300 -12.76 -14.14 -9.50
N ASP A 301 -12.50 -13.17 -10.38
CA ASP A 301 -13.37 -12.01 -10.63
C ASP A 301 -13.57 -11.05 -9.44
N PHE A 302 -12.80 -11.20 -8.35
CA PHE A 302 -12.89 -10.34 -7.16
C PHE A 302 -12.83 -8.85 -7.50
N ARG A 303 -12.09 -8.47 -8.55
CA ARG A 303 -11.92 -7.08 -8.97
C ARG A 303 -13.04 -6.55 -9.88
N ILE A 304 -14.00 -7.38 -10.27
CA ILE A 304 -15.14 -6.92 -11.07
C ILE A 304 -16.14 -6.23 -10.16
N PRO A 305 -16.42 -4.92 -10.34
CA PRO A 305 -17.45 -4.24 -9.57
C PRO A 305 -18.82 -4.43 -10.22
N TRP A 306 -19.82 -4.64 -9.38
CA TRP A 306 -21.21 -4.79 -9.79
C TRP A 306 -22.01 -3.53 -9.48
N GLY A 307 -21.43 -2.37 -9.83
CA GLY A 307 -22.02 -1.05 -9.59
C GLY A 307 -23.29 -0.81 -10.42
N ALA A 308 -23.99 0.28 -10.09
CA ALA A 308 -25.09 0.74 -10.92
C ALA A 308 -24.56 1.35 -12.23
N PRO A 309 -25.22 1.15 -13.37
CA PRO A 309 -24.87 1.82 -14.60
C PRO A 309 -25.04 3.33 -14.47
N ILE A 310 -23.98 4.09 -14.69
CA ILE A 310 -24.01 5.55 -14.68
C ILE A 310 -23.43 6.03 -16.02
N ARG A 311 -24.18 6.86 -16.74
CA ARG A 311 -23.77 7.34 -18.07
C ARG A 311 -22.50 8.22 -18.02
N ILE A 312 -22.22 8.82 -16.87
CA ILE A 312 -21.04 9.67 -16.66
C ILE A 312 -19.84 8.76 -16.37
N ALA A 313 -18.99 8.60 -17.37
CA ALA A 313 -17.76 7.82 -17.24
C ALA A 313 -16.59 8.74 -16.82
N ASP A 314 -16.67 9.28 -15.61
CA ASP A 314 -15.74 10.24 -15.03
C ASP A 314 -14.52 9.57 -14.37
N MET A 315 -13.72 8.88 -15.15
CA MET A 315 -12.51 8.23 -14.67
C MET A 315 -11.40 8.23 -15.71
N GLN A 316 -10.18 7.98 -15.27
CA GLN A 316 -9.04 7.83 -16.16
C GLN A 316 -9.22 6.62 -17.10
N GLY A 317 -8.56 6.62 -18.24
CA GLY A 317 -8.49 5.52 -19.17
C GLY A 317 -9.58 5.46 -20.24
N GLY A 318 -10.69 6.14 -20.07
CA GLY A 318 -11.75 6.28 -21.07
C GLY A 318 -12.59 5.03 -21.32
N MET A 319 -13.44 5.12 -22.35
CA MET A 319 -14.36 4.04 -22.72
C MET A 319 -13.62 2.80 -23.24
N GLY A 320 -14.19 1.62 -22.97
CA GLY A 320 -13.64 0.33 -23.43
C GLY A 320 -12.40 -0.16 -22.71
N ALA A 321 -11.60 0.72 -22.11
CA ALA A 321 -10.45 0.35 -21.29
C ALA A 321 -10.88 0.07 -19.84
N THR A 322 -11.71 0.94 -19.26
CA THR A 322 -12.06 0.97 -17.84
C THR A 322 -13.57 0.95 -17.58
N ARG A 323 -14.38 1.18 -18.61
CA ARG A 323 -15.84 1.15 -18.55
C ARG A 323 -16.45 0.14 -19.51
N MET A 324 -17.53 -0.48 -19.06
CA MET A 324 -18.40 -1.29 -19.89
C MET A 324 -19.28 -0.39 -20.76
N PRO A 325 -19.87 -0.90 -21.87
CA PRO A 325 -20.75 -0.13 -22.75
C PRO A 325 -21.96 0.49 -22.05
N ASP A 326 -22.44 -0.11 -20.96
CA ASP A 326 -23.55 0.39 -20.13
C ASP A 326 -23.14 1.53 -19.17
N GLY A 327 -21.84 1.87 -19.11
CA GLY A 327 -21.30 2.89 -18.22
C GLY A 327 -20.86 2.36 -16.84
N SER A 328 -21.03 1.08 -16.53
CA SER A 328 -20.48 0.48 -15.32
C SER A 328 -18.97 0.30 -15.39
N LEU A 329 -18.29 0.17 -14.26
CA LEU A 329 -16.85 -0.11 -14.21
C LEU A 329 -16.54 -1.52 -14.69
N LYS A 330 -15.48 -1.69 -15.45
CA LYS A 330 -14.95 -2.98 -15.86
C LYS A 330 -14.12 -3.66 -14.76
N SER A 331 -13.43 -2.89 -13.95
CA SER A 331 -12.71 -3.34 -12.77
C SER A 331 -12.66 -2.23 -11.73
N VAL A 332 -12.51 -2.58 -10.46
CA VAL A 332 -12.25 -1.58 -9.42
C VAL A 332 -10.98 -0.80 -9.77
N THR A 333 -11.00 0.51 -9.53
CA THR A 333 -9.93 1.44 -9.95
C THR A 333 -9.44 2.34 -8.84
N ALA A 334 -10.26 2.49 -7.79
CA ALA A 334 -9.92 3.28 -6.62
C ALA A 334 -10.72 2.74 -5.45
N SER A 335 -10.07 2.31 -4.39
CA SER A 335 -10.74 2.01 -3.14
C SER A 335 -10.34 3.01 -2.08
N ALA A 336 -11.29 3.43 -1.26
CA ALA A 336 -11.08 4.42 -0.24
C ALA A 336 -11.99 4.14 0.95
N GLY A 337 -11.42 4.17 2.15
CA GLY A 337 -12.13 3.87 3.37
C GLY A 337 -12.49 2.39 3.50
N ASN A 338 -12.10 1.81 4.61
CA ASN A 338 -12.45 0.44 4.92
C ASN A 338 -12.70 0.27 6.42
N ASP A 339 -13.63 -0.63 6.76
CA ASP A 339 -13.81 -1.06 8.14
C ASP A 339 -14.17 -2.54 8.21
N ILE A 340 -13.61 -3.25 9.16
CA ILE A 340 -14.11 -4.57 9.56
C ILE A 340 -15.20 -4.35 10.60
N TYR A 341 -16.42 -4.69 10.23
CA TYR A 341 -17.55 -4.48 11.14
C TYR A 341 -17.39 -5.29 12.43
N ARG A 342 -17.25 -4.59 13.54
CA ARG A 342 -17.14 -5.16 14.88
C ARG A 342 -18.20 -4.62 15.84
N GLY A 343 -19.27 -4.05 15.27
CA GLY A 343 -20.42 -3.55 15.98
C GLY A 343 -21.41 -4.65 16.40
N HIS A 344 -22.58 -4.27 16.89
CA HIS A 344 -23.56 -5.21 17.46
C HIS A 344 -25.02 -4.90 17.07
N ARG A 345 -25.24 -3.88 16.24
CA ARG A 345 -26.60 -3.43 15.83
C ARG A 345 -26.92 -3.69 14.36
N LEU A 346 -26.05 -4.35 13.64
CA LEU A 346 -26.31 -4.92 12.33
C LEU A 346 -26.33 -6.45 12.42
N PRO A 347 -26.74 -7.17 11.36
CA PRO A 347 -26.80 -8.62 11.36
C PRO A 347 -25.51 -9.28 11.83
N LYS A 348 -25.64 -10.34 12.62
CA LYS A 348 -24.47 -11.04 13.20
C LYS A 348 -23.55 -11.64 12.15
N ASP A 349 -24.07 -11.99 10.98
CA ASP A 349 -23.28 -12.53 9.87
C ASP A 349 -22.41 -11.47 9.16
N LEU A 350 -22.63 -10.18 9.48
CA LEU A 350 -21.77 -9.08 9.03
C LEU A 350 -20.54 -8.93 9.93
N VAL A 351 -20.59 -9.41 11.17
CA VAL A 351 -19.47 -9.23 12.12
C VAL A 351 -18.23 -9.96 11.63
N GLY A 352 -17.14 -9.22 11.44
CA GLY A 352 -15.86 -9.71 10.92
C GLY A 352 -15.70 -9.58 9.41
N ASP A 353 -16.77 -9.24 8.67
CA ASP A 353 -16.65 -8.92 7.25
C ASP A 353 -16.07 -7.52 7.07
N LEU A 354 -15.24 -7.36 6.04
CA LEU A 354 -14.67 -6.09 5.63
C LEU A 354 -15.66 -5.36 4.72
N LEU A 355 -15.87 -4.08 5.00
CA LEU A 355 -16.55 -3.14 4.13
C LEU A 355 -15.51 -2.26 3.47
N SER A 356 -15.58 -2.11 2.15
CA SER A 356 -14.64 -1.34 1.34
C SER A 356 -15.41 -0.40 0.41
N GLY A 357 -15.07 0.89 0.44
CA GLY A 357 -15.64 1.91 -0.43
C GLY A 357 -14.92 1.97 -1.77
N GLU A 358 -15.65 2.22 -2.84
CA GLU A 358 -15.12 2.50 -4.17
C GLU A 358 -15.82 3.75 -4.73
N PRO A 359 -15.19 4.93 -4.55
CA PRO A 359 -15.84 6.20 -4.87
C PRO A 359 -16.04 6.46 -6.35
N VAL A 360 -15.27 5.83 -7.25
CA VAL A 360 -15.44 5.96 -8.70
C VAL A 360 -16.62 5.11 -9.19
N GLY A 361 -16.77 3.90 -8.67
CA GLY A 361 -17.90 3.01 -8.96
C GLY A 361 -19.17 3.31 -8.16
N ARG A 362 -19.06 4.16 -7.15
CA ARG A 362 -20.18 4.55 -6.25
C ARG A 362 -20.78 3.33 -5.55
N ILE A 363 -19.91 2.48 -5.04
CA ILE A 363 -20.28 1.25 -4.35
C ILE A 363 -19.59 1.11 -3.00
N ILE A 364 -20.21 0.29 -2.15
CA ILE A 364 -19.53 -0.27 -0.98
C ILE A 364 -19.64 -1.79 -1.11
N ARG A 365 -18.51 -2.45 -1.09
CA ARG A 365 -18.38 -3.89 -1.15
C ARG A 365 -18.35 -4.50 0.24
N ARG A 366 -19.02 -5.63 0.43
CA ARG A 366 -18.90 -6.49 1.60
C ARG A 366 -18.02 -7.66 1.24
N ILE A 367 -16.89 -7.79 1.91
CA ILE A 367 -15.85 -8.78 1.64
C ILE A 367 -15.80 -9.74 2.83
N ARG A 368 -15.92 -11.02 2.55
CA ARG A 368 -15.78 -12.08 3.54
C ARG A 368 -14.39 -12.70 3.45
N SER A 369 -13.78 -12.92 4.61
CA SER A 369 -12.53 -13.66 4.72
C SER A 369 -12.81 -15.12 5.09
N GLU A 370 -12.08 -16.04 4.45
CA GLU A 370 -12.03 -17.46 4.78
C GLU A 370 -10.59 -17.81 5.18
N ASN A 371 -10.44 -18.52 6.31
CA ASN A 371 -9.14 -19.11 6.66
C ASN A 371 -9.05 -20.50 6.01
N LYS A 372 -8.08 -20.66 5.11
CA LYS A 372 -7.83 -21.92 4.43
C LYS A 372 -6.41 -22.38 4.68
N GLU A 373 -6.26 -23.36 5.54
CA GLU A 373 -4.96 -23.92 5.95
C GLU A 373 -3.96 -22.86 6.43
N GLY A 374 -4.44 -21.87 7.22
CA GLY A 374 -3.63 -20.79 7.77
C GLY A 374 -3.44 -19.58 6.85
N LEU A 375 -4.04 -19.55 5.66
CA LEU A 375 -4.04 -18.44 4.73
C LEU A 375 -5.42 -17.80 4.63
N THR A 376 -5.46 -16.49 4.48
CA THR A 376 -6.70 -15.71 4.30
C THR A 376 -7.04 -15.60 2.82
N ILE A 377 -8.21 -16.07 2.42
CA ILE A 377 -8.78 -15.91 1.07
C ILE A 377 -9.98 -14.96 1.17
N LEU A 378 -10.07 -14.02 0.23
CA LEU A 378 -11.13 -13.01 0.21
C LEU A 378 -12.16 -13.27 -0.88
N HIS A 379 -13.42 -13.12 -0.50
CA HIS A 379 -14.59 -13.33 -1.35
C HIS A 379 -15.49 -12.09 -1.34
N ASN A 380 -16.05 -11.71 -2.49
CA ASN A 380 -17.20 -10.81 -2.50
C ASN A 380 -18.41 -11.56 -1.92
N PHE A 381 -18.99 -11.03 -0.84
CA PHE A 381 -20.11 -11.69 -0.17
C PHE A 381 -21.35 -11.83 -1.06
N TYR A 382 -21.55 -10.93 -2.01
CA TYR A 382 -22.67 -10.92 -2.95
C TYR A 382 -22.21 -11.22 -4.38
N PRO A 383 -22.11 -12.49 -4.80
CA PRO A 383 -21.69 -12.82 -6.15
C PRO A 383 -22.53 -12.09 -7.21
N GLY A 384 -21.89 -11.35 -8.10
CA GLY A 384 -22.57 -10.57 -9.14
C GLY A 384 -23.36 -9.35 -8.63
N ASN A 385 -23.10 -8.90 -7.39
CA ASN A 385 -23.77 -7.75 -6.80
C ASN A 385 -22.85 -7.05 -5.77
N GLU A 386 -23.28 -5.89 -5.28
CA GLU A 386 -22.60 -5.14 -4.23
C GLU A 386 -23.49 -4.94 -3.01
N PHE A 387 -22.90 -4.60 -1.88
CA PHE A 387 -23.63 -4.35 -0.65
C PHE A 387 -24.46 -3.07 -0.74
N ILE A 388 -23.83 -1.97 -1.16
CA ILE A 388 -24.48 -0.69 -1.42
C ILE A 388 -24.05 -0.19 -2.78
N LYS A 389 -25.00 0.32 -3.57
CA LYS A 389 -24.78 0.98 -4.86
C LYS A 389 -25.50 2.29 -4.89
N SER A 390 -25.02 3.27 -5.67
CA SER A 390 -25.74 4.51 -5.90
C SER A 390 -25.88 4.82 -7.39
N LEU A 391 -27.03 5.37 -7.76
CA LEU A 391 -27.28 5.96 -9.08
C LEU A 391 -26.88 7.44 -9.13
N ASP A 392 -26.50 8.02 -7.98
CA ASP A 392 -26.06 9.40 -7.91
C ASP A 392 -24.59 9.51 -8.32
N PRO A 393 -24.25 10.24 -9.39
CA PRO A 393 -22.87 10.40 -9.85
C PRO A 393 -21.97 11.16 -8.84
N LEU A 394 -22.55 11.78 -7.82
CA LEU A 394 -21.81 12.56 -6.82
C LEU A 394 -21.52 11.76 -5.54
N PHE A 395 -22.11 10.56 -5.37
CA PHE A 395 -21.82 9.71 -4.22
C PHE A 395 -20.36 9.25 -4.23
N ARG A 396 -19.60 9.62 -3.18
CA ARG A 396 -18.18 9.33 -3.04
C ARG A 396 -17.89 8.77 -1.64
N PRO A 397 -18.09 7.45 -1.42
CA PRO A 397 -17.76 6.84 -0.13
C PRO A 397 -16.24 6.81 0.05
N VAL A 398 -15.72 7.62 0.95
CA VAL A 398 -14.26 7.78 1.16
C VAL A 398 -13.79 7.32 2.53
N ASP A 399 -14.71 7.08 3.49
CA ASP A 399 -14.38 6.47 4.77
C ASP A 399 -15.58 5.68 5.31
N ILE A 400 -15.31 4.61 6.03
CA ILE A 400 -16.30 3.72 6.65
C ILE A 400 -15.83 3.42 8.07
N THR A 401 -16.72 3.60 9.07
CA THR A 401 -16.34 3.49 10.47
C THR A 401 -17.42 2.83 11.31
N THR A 402 -17.07 1.81 12.11
CA THR A 402 -17.96 1.27 13.15
C THR A 402 -18.12 2.29 14.28
N ALA A 403 -19.34 2.74 14.50
CA ALA A 403 -19.67 3.82 15.43
C ALA A 403 -19.90 3.34 16.88
N PRO A 404 -19.90 4.26 17.85
CA PRO A 404 -20.21 3.97 19.26
C PRO A 404 -21.56 3.29 19.47
N ASP A 405 -22.55 3.63 18.66
CA ASP A 405 -23.90 3.05 18.70
C ASP A 405 -23.97 1.60 18.16
N GLY A 406 -22.88 1.09 17.60
CA GLY A 406 -22.77 -0.27 17.07
C GLY A 406 -23.26 -0.44 15.65
N THR A 407 -23.56 0.64 14.94
CA THR A 407 -23.86 0.67 13.50
C THR A 407 -22.60 1.03 12.70
N VAL A 408 -22.73 1.25 11.40
CA VAL A 408 -21.68 1.71 10.50
C VAL A 408 -22.01 3.11 9.98
N TYR A 409 -21.03 4.00 10.04
CA TYR A 409 -21.12 5.31 9.44
C TYR A 409 -20.28 5.35 8.16
N ILE A 410 -20.81 6.03 7.14
CA ILE A 410 -20.23 6.15 5.81
C ILE A 410 -20.01 7.63 5.53
N THR A 411 -18.78 8.01 5.29
CA THR A 411 -18.39 9.34 4.90
C THR A 411 -18.50 9.47 3.38
N ASP A 412 -19.42 10.30 2.93
CA ASP A 412 -19.67 10.62 1.53
C ASP A 412 -19.18 12.04 1.27
N MET A 413 -18.03 12.16 0.58
CA MET A 413 -17.48 13.46 0.22
C MET A 413 -18.45 14.26 -0.64
N TYR A 414 -19.33 13.58 -1.36
CA TYR A 414 -20.35 14.17 -2.26
C TYR A 414 -19.79 15.22 -3.21
N HIS A 415 -18.80 14.83 -3.96
CA HIS A 415 -17.95 15.68 -4.78
C HIS A 415 -17.99 15.31 -6.25
N GLY A 416 -17.90 16.31 -7.14
CA GLY A 416 -17.95 16.07 -8.57
C GLY A 416 -16.73 15.37 -9.13
N ILE A 417 -15.55 15.71 -8.62
CA ILE A 417 -14.27 15.12 -9.02
C ILE A 417 -13.75 14.26 -7.87
N ILE A 418 -13.27 13.05 -8.17
CA ILE A 418 -12.53 12.19 -7.24
C ILE A 418 -11.33 11.61 -7.99
N GLN A 419 -10.26 12.40 -8.06
CA GLN A 419 -9.07 12.05 -8.82
C GLN A 419 -7.91 13.00 -8.55
N VAL A 420 -6.69 12.57 -8.81
CA VAL A 420 -5.51 13.43 -8.77
C VAL A 420 -5.34 14.21 -10.09
N GLY A 421 -4.76 15.40 -9.99
CA GLY A 421 -4.56 16.30 -11.13
C GLY A 421 -3.74 15.75 -12.30
N ASN A 422 -2.95 14.71 -12.07
CA ASN A 422 -2.25 14.00 -13.16
C ASN A 422 -3.23 13.45 -14.21
N PHE A 423 -4.42 13.08 -13.80
CA PHE A 423 -5.45 12.51 -14.68
C PHE A 423 -6.39 13.58 -15.25
N THR A 424 -6.47 14.78 -14.65
CA THR A 424 -7.33 15.89 -15.09
C THR A 424 -6.62 16.90 -15.98
N ARG A 425 -5.39 16.65 -16.40
CA ARG A 425 -4.62 17.56 -17.26
C ARG A 425 -5.31 17.87 -18.60
N ALA A 426 -4.97 19.00 -19.20
CA ALA A 426 -5.51 19.42 -20.50
C ALA A 426 -5.37 18.32 -21.56
N GLY A 427 -6.45 18.06 -22.32
CA GLY A 427 -6.53 17.03 -23.34
C GLY A 427 -6.76 15.61 -22.83
N SER A 428 -6.87 15.39 -21.52
CA SER A 428 -7.24 14.08 -20.97
C SER A 428 -8.72 13.77 -21.21
N TYR A 429 -9.02 12.47 -21.28
CA TYR A 429 -10.40 11.99 -21.34
C TYR A 429 -11.21 12.45 -20.12
N LEU A 430 -10.64 12.31 -18.93
CA LEU A 430 -11.31 12.65 -17.68
C LEU A 430 -11.65 14.14 -17.64
N ARG A 431 -10.70 15.05 -17.94
CA ARG A 431 -10.98 16.48 -18.02
C ARG A 431 -12.16 16.80 -18.94
N ALA A 432 -12.14 16.22 -20.14
CA ALA A 432 -13.22 16.44 -21.10
C ALA A 432 -14.58 15.95 -20.59
N ARG A 433 -14.61 14.85 -19.80
CA ARG A 433 -15.86 14.37 -19.16
C ARG A 433 -16.31 15.27 -18.02
N VAL A 434 -15.41 15.69 -17.15
CA VAL A 434 -15.73 16.62 -16.07
C VAL A 434 -16.30 17.93 -16.63
N GLU A 435 -15.63 18.52 -17.62
CA GLU A 435 -16.09 19.73 -18.30
C GLU A 435 -17.42 19.53 -19.05
N GLN A 436 -17.67 18.34 -19.59
CA GLN A 436 -18.90 18.03 -20.33
C GLN A 436 -20.15 18.13 -19.46
N TYR A 437 -20.05 17.78 -18.16
CA TYR A 437 -21.14 17.68 -17.22
C TYR A 437 -21.08 18.73 -16.10
N ASP A 438 -20.14 19.68 -16.16
CA ASP A 438 -19.86 20.67 -15.12
C ASP A 438 -19.60 20.06 -13.73
N LEU A 439 -18.97 18.89 -13.66
CA LEU A 439 -18.70 18.23 -12.40
C LEU A 439 -17.74 19.02 -11.51
N ASP A 440 -16.85 19.82 -12.10
CA ASP A 440 -15.94 20.73 -11.38
C ASP A 440 -16.64 21.88 -10.65
N LYS A 441 -17.95 22.05 -10.86
CA LYS A 441 -18.76 23.04 -10.13
C LYS A 441 -19.42 22.47 -8.87
N VAL A 442 -19.34 21.16 -8.65
CA VAL A 442 -19.91 20.52 -7.47
C VAL A 442 -18.81 20.35 -6.43
N ILE A 443 -18.68 21.38 -5.61
CA ILE A 443 -17.71 21.52 -4.50
C ILE A 443 -18.44 21.99 -3.24
N HIS A 444 -17.75 21.95 -2.09
CA HIS A 444 -18.25 22.39 -0.77
C HIS A 444 -19.53 21.67 -0.32
N ARG A 445 -19.59 20.37 -0.63
CA ARG A 445 -20.65 19.46 -0.22
C ARG A 445 -20.09 18.38 0.71
N GLY A 446 -20.97 17.56 1.24
CA GLY A 446 -20.57 16.44 2.07
C GLY A 446 -21.71 15.89 2.89
N ARG A 447 -21.64 14.59 3.18
CA ARG A 447 -22.64 13.89 3.99
C ARG A 447 -22.01 12.78 4.80
N ILE A 448 -22.65 12.48 5.93
CA ILE A 448 -22.37 11.29 6.72
C ILE A 448 -23.66 10.51 6.84
N TRP A 449 -23.62 9.27 6.41
CA TRP A 449 -24.74 8.32 6.45
C TRP A 449 -24.52 7.28 7.53
N ARG A 450 -25.60 6.90 8.21
CA ARG A 450 -25.62 5.76 9.14
C ARG A 450 -26.33 4.59 8.47
N LEU A 451 -25.70 3.43 8.45
CA LEU A 451 -26.30 2.17 7.97
C LEU A 451 -27.04 1.49 9.12
N VAL A 452 -28.31 1.21 8.91
CA VAL A 452 -29.18 0.53 9.87
C VAL A 452 -29.86 -0.68 9.24
N TYR A 453 -30.34 -1.61 10.08
CA TYR A 453 -31.01 -2.81 9.62
C TYR A 453 -32.33 -3.05 10.38
N ASP A 454 -33.44 -3.08 9.67
CA ASP A 454 -34.76 -3.16 10.26
C ASP A 454 -35.09 -4.55 10.85
N GLY A 455 -34.36 -5.58 10.43
CA GLY A 455 -34.56 -6.96 10.90
C GLY A 455 -33.98 -7.28 12.28
N VAL A 456 -33.09 -6.43 12.80
CA VAL A 456 -32.54 -6.57 14.16
C VAL A 456 -33.53 -5.93 15.12
N LYS A 457 -34.35 -6.75 15.73
CA LYS A 457 -35.20 -6.28 16.83
C LYS A 457 -34.31 -6.03 18.04
N PRO A 458 -34.32 -4.80 18.61
CA PRO A 458 -33.62 -4.57 19.87
C PRO A 458 -34.08 -5.60 20.90
N ASP A 459 -33.17 -6.29 21.53
CA ASP A 459 -33.53 -7.24 22.57
C ASP A 459 -34.18 -6.49 23.75
N ARG A 460 -34.74 -7.22 24.70
CA ARG A 460 -35.36 -6.59 25.87
C ARG A 460 -34.33 -5.88 26.74
N ALA A 461 -33.08 -6.35 26.72
CA ALA A 461 -31.96 -5.72 27.44
C ALA A 461 -31.52 -4.43 26.75
N ASP A 462 -31.49 -4.37 25.41
CA ASP A 462 -31.25 -3.17 24.64
C ASP A 462 -32.34 -2.14 24.82
N ARG A 463 -33.60 -2.55 24.92
CA ARG A 463 -34.74 -1.65 25.26
C ARG A 463 -34.66 -1.13 26.69
N LEU A 464 -34.14 -1.90 27.62
CA LEU A 464 -34.00 -1.52 29.05
C LEU A 464 -32.73 -0.76 29.33
N ARG A 465 -31.65 -1.06 28.61
CA ARG A 465 -30.39 -0.28 28.62
C ARG A 465 -30.51 0.99 27.80
N ARG A 466 -31.59 1.12 27.03
CA ARG A 466 -31.72 2.04 25.93
C ARG A 466 -30.42 2.06 25.12
N ASP A 467 -30.47 1.76 23.89
CA ASP A 467 -29.41 1.99 22.88
C ASP A 467 -28.93 3.44 22.84
N ARG A 468 -29.28 4.20 23.85
CA ARG A 468 -29.10 5.62 24.10
C ARG A 468 -28.18 5.89 25.29
N ILE A 469 -27.36 4.93 25.72
CA ILE A 469 -26.30 5.25 26.67
C ILE A 469 -25.24 5.98 25.86
N ARG A 470 -25.28 7.29 25.95
CA ARG A 470 -24.21 8.13 25.46
C ARG A 470 -22.90 7.68 26.06
N PRO A 471 -21.87 7.37 25.26
CA PRO A 471 -20.56 7.06 25.77
C PRO A 471 -20.03 8.18 26.68
N ARG A 472 -19.38 7.81 27.77
CA ARG A 472 -18.81 8.74 28.75
C ARG A 472 -17.43 8.26 29.23
N MET A 473 -16.77 7.45 28.45
CA MET A 473 -15.53 6.78 28.86
C MET A 473 -14.39 7.76 29.19
N ASN A 474 -14.39 8.96 28.63
CA ASN A 474 -13.42 9.99 29.01
C ASN A 474 -13.54 10.40 30.48
N ASP A 475 -14.77 10.37 31.05
CA ASP A 475 -15.09 10.79 32.42
C ASP A 475 -15.08 9.61 33.39
N GLU A 476 -14.94 8.39 32.90
CA GLU A 476 -15.03 7.17 33.72
C GLU A 476 -13.75 6.86 34.50
N THR A 477 -13.94 6.20 35.64
CA THR A 477 -12.86 5.67 36.45
C THR A 477 -12.20 4.49 35.72
N PRO A 478 -10.93 4.18 36.04
CA PRO A 478 -10.25 3.00 35.48
C PRO A 478 -11.02 1.69 35.69
N ALA A 479 -11.70 1.53 36.82
CA ALA A 479 -12.50 0.34 37.12
C ALA A 479 -13.74 0.21 36.19
N GLN A 480 -14.39 1.32 35.86
CA GLN A 480 -15.50 1.36 34.90
C GLN A 480 -15.01 1.04 33.49
N LEU A 481 -13.86 1.59 33.09
CA LEU A 481 -13.25 1.30 31.79
C LEU A 481 -12.93 -0.19 31.61
N VAL A 482 -12.47 -0.89 32.66
CA VAL A 482 -12.24 -2.35 32.60
C VAL A 482 -13.51 -3.11 32.22
N ALA A 483 -14.68 -2.69 32.66
CA ALA A 483 -15.95 -3.36 32.31
C ALA A 483 -16.23 -3.29 30.81
N HIS A 484 -15.84 -2.20 30.14
CA HIS A 484 -16.03 -2.02 28.70
C HIS A 484 -15.15 -2.91 27.84
N LEU A 485 -14.08 -3.51 28.36
CA LEU A 485 -13.28 -4.51 27.64
C LEU A 485 -14.08 -5.76 27.25
N SER A 486 -15.26 -5.95 27.83
CA SER A 486 -16.19 -7.06 27.53
C SER A 486 -17.35 -6.62 26.63
N HIS A 487 -17.39 -5.38 26.17
CA HIS A 487 -18.50 -4.84 25.38
C HIS A 487 -18.61 -5.54 24.02
N PRO A 488 -19.82 -5.83 23.50
CA PRO A 488 -19.98 -6.48 22.19
C PRO A 488 -19.44 -5.65 21.02
N ASN A 489 -19.52 -4.33 21.09
CA ASN A 489 -18.97 -3.42 20.07
C ASN A 489 -17.45 -3.23 20.24
N GLY A 490 -16.71 -3.42 19.14
CA GLY A 490 -15.24 -3.25 19.09
C GLY A 490 -14.79 -1.85 19.46
N TRP A 491 -15.48 -0.82 19.02
CA TRP A 491 -15.15 0.57 19.34
C TRP A 491 -15.06 0.80 20.87
N TRP A 492 -16.00 0.28 21.65
CA TRP A 492 -15.97 0.41 23.11
C TRP A 492 -14.78 -0.29 23.75
N ARG A 493 -14.43 -1.48 23.26
CA ARG A 493 -13.29 -2.25 23.79
C ARG A 493 -11.97 -1.55 23.50
N ASP A 494 -11.79 -1.10 22.26
CA ASP A 494 -10.57 -0.42 21.80
C ASP A 494 -10.36 0.91 22.54
N THR A 495 -11.42 1.72 22.64
CA THR A 495 -11.38 3.01 23.34
C THR A 495 -11.11 2.83 24.82
N ALA A 496 -11.76 1.86 25.47
CA ALA A 496 -11.50 1.57 26.89
C ALA A 496 -10.06 1.12 27.13
N GLN A 497 -9.50 0.25 26.26
CA GLN A 497 -8.10 -0.18 26.34
C GLN A 497 -7.16 1.03 26.18
N GLN A 498 -7.35 1.84 25.15
CA GLN A 498 -6.55 3.05 24.91
C GLN A 498 -6.55 3.98 26.13
N LEU A 499 -7.73 4.29 26.65
CA LEU A 499 -7.87 5.17 27.81
C LEU A 499 -7.22 4.59 29.08
N LEU A 500 -7.32 3.28 29.33
CA LEU A 500 -6.64 2.61 30.43
C LEU A 500 -5.12 2.74 30.31
N ILE A 501 -4.59 2.60 29.09
CA ILE A 501 -3.15 2.74 28.84
C ILE A 501 -2.71 4.20 28.96
N LEU A 502 -3.46 5.15 28.42
CA LEU A 502 -3.15 6.58 28.55
C LEU A 502 -3.16 7.04 30.03
N LYS A 503 -4.09 6.53 30.85
CA LYS A 503 -4.17 6.84 32.27
C LYS A 503 -3.05 6.20 33.11
N GLN A 504 -2.37 5.15 32.62
CA GLN A 504 -1.29 4.41 33.33
C GLN A 504 -1.63 4.00 34.78
N ASN A 505 -2.91 3.81 35.10
CA ASN A 505 -3.34 3.47 36.45
C ASN A 505 -3.28 1.96 36.72
N LYS A 506 -2.27 1.52 37.46
CA LYS A 506 -2.03 0.11 37.73
C LYS A 506 -2.97 -0.52 38.77
N SER A 507 -3.87 0.24 39.39
CA SER A 507 -4.86 -0.30 40.33
C SER A 507 -5.80 -1.33 39.68
N VAL A 508 -5.95 -1.29 38.36
CA VAL A 508 -6.79 -2.22 37.58
C VAL A 508 -6.12 -3.56 37.29
N VAL A 509 -4.82 -3.70 37.53
CA VAL A 509 -4.06 -4.92 37.22
C VAL A 509 -4.68 -6.20 37.79
N PRO A 510 -5.16 -6.25 39.05
CA PRO A 510 -5.81 -7.45 39.58
C PRO A 510 -7.09 -7.83 38.81
N ALA A 511 -7.93 -6.86 38.45
CA ALA A 511 -9.15 -7.08 37.67
C ALA A 511 -8.84 -7.57 36.25
N LEU A 512 -7.84 -6.97 35.59
CA LEU A 512 -7.38 -7.40 34.25
C LEU A 512 -6.83 -8.84 34.28
N ARG A 513 -6.05 -9.20 35.29
CA ARG A 513 -5.55 -10.57 35.48
C ARG A 513 -6.69 -11.59 35.67
N ALA A 514 -7.69 -11.25 36.44
CA ALA A 514 -8.88 -12.08 36.62
C ALA A 514 -9.63 -12.24 35.30
N MET A 515 -9.91 -11.14 34.60
CA MET A 515 -10.59 -11.13 33.27
C MET A 515 -9.85 -11.97 32.23
N MET A 516 -8.54 -11.77 32.09
CA MET A 516 -7.68 -12.52 31.17
C MET A 516 -7.75 -14.02 31.42
N LYS A 517 -7.79 -14.44 32.69
CA LYS A 517 -7.75 -15.86 33.09
C LYS A 517 -9.12 -16.54 33.04
N THR A 518 -10.20 -15.86 33.41
CA THR A 518 -11.47 -16.50 33.73
C THR A 518 -12.67 -16.03 32.92
N SER A 519 -12.54 -14.97 32.12
CA SER A 519 -13.65 -14.48 31.32
C SER A 519 -14.08 -15.50 30.28
N PRO A 520 -15.38 -15.81 30.15
CA PRO A 520 -15.89 -16.61 29.05
C PRO A 520 -15.88 -15.87 27.71
N ASN A 521 -15.73 -14.54 27.73
CA ASN A 521 -15.62 -13.71 26.55
C ASN A 521 -14.17 -13.66 26.08
N LEU A 522 -13.85 -14.35 25.00
CA LEU A 522 -12.51 -14.41 24.42
C LEU A 522 -11.93 -13.04 24.09
N LEU A 523 -12.74 -12.14 23.52
CA LEU A 523 -12.29 -10.80 23.16
C LEU A 523 -11.93 -9.97 24.40
N ALA A 524 -12.68 -10.14 25.49
CA ALA A 524 -12.33 -9.51 26.76
C ALA A 524 -10.98 -10.02 27.28
N ARG A 525 -10.66 -11.30 27.08
CA ARG A 525 -9.36 -11.87 27.45
C ARG A 525 -8.23 -11.25 26.64
N PHE A 526 -8.44 -11.04 25.33
CA PHE A 526 -7.47 -10.37 24.48
C PHE A 526 -7.20 -8.93 24.93
N HIS A 527 -8.25 -8.15 25.11
CA HIS A 527 -8.13 -6.77 25.57
C HIS A 527 -7.49 -6.68 26.97
N ALA A 528 -7.81 -7.61 27.87
CA ALA A 528 -7.16 -7.67 29.21
C ALA A 528 -5.67 -7.98 29.10
N LEU A 529 -5.26 -8.94 28.26
CA LEU A 529 -3.86 -9.28 27.99
C LEU A 529 -3.09 -8.06 27.47
N TRP A 530 -3.62 -7.41 26.41
CA TRP A 530 -2.94 -6.28 25.81
C TRP A 530 -2.98 -5.01 26.67
N THR A 531 -4.00 -4.84 27.51
CA THR A 531 -3.99 -3.78 28.54
C THR A 531 -2.91 -4.04 29.60
N LEU A 532 -2.74 -5.29 30.06
CA LEU A 532 -1.64 -5.65 30.96
C LEU A 532 -0.27 -5.40 30.34
N GLU A 533 -0.11 -5.71 29.05
CA GLU A 533 1.10 -5.45 28.30
C GLU A 533 1.38 -3.93 28.20
N GLY A 534 0.37 -3.13 27.81
CA GLY A 534 0.47 -1.66 27.70
C GLY A 534 0.74 -0.94 29.02
N LEU A 535 0.30 -1.52 30.15
CA LEU A 535 0.60 -1.05 31.51
C LEU A 535 1.94 -1.56 32.03
N SER A 536 2.73 -2.28 31.24
CA SER A 536 3.97 -2.98 31.67
C SER A 536 3.74 -3.88 32.87
N ALA A 537 2.60 -4.58 32.93
CA ALA A 537 2.18 -5.46 34.02
C ALA A 537 2.05 -6.93 33.62
N LEU A 538 2.33 -7.25 32.35
CA LEU A 538 2.40 -8.61 31.85
C LEU A 538 3.66 -9.30 32.42
N GLN A 539 3.49 -10.46 33.01
CA GLN A 539 4.59 -11.25 33.60
C GLN A 539 4.90 -12.48 32.70
N PRO A 540 6.16 -12.94 32.64
CA PRO A 540 6.56 -14.09 31.84
C PRO A 540 5.74 -15.35 32.10
N ALA A 541 5.48 -15.66 33.39
CA ALA A 541 4.69 -16.82 33.76
C ALA A 541 3.24 -16.78 33.25
N MET A 542 2.63 -15.57 33.16
CA MET A 542 1.29 -15.41 32.59
C MET A 542 1.29 -15.68 31.09
N ALA A 543 2.26 -15.12 30.34
CA ALA A 543 2.36 -15.33 28.91
C ALA A 543 2.54 -16.83 28.60
N ARG A 544 3.40 -17.55 29.34
CA ARG A 544 3.58 -18.99 29.18
C ARG A 544 2.30 -19.79 29.48
N GLN A 545 1.60 -19.44 30.56
CA GLN A 545 0.32 -20.09 30.85
C GLN A 545 -0.68 -19.93 29.71
N LEU A 546 -0.72 -18.77 29.05
CA LEU A 546 -1.60 -18.52 27.91
C LEU A 546 -1.12 -19.17 26.58
N MET A 547 0.16 -19.49 26.47
CA MET A 547 0.68 -20.30 25.36
C MET A 547 0.22 -21.76 25.42
N GLU A 548 -0.30 -22.20 26.57
CA GLU A 548 -0.90 -23.53 26.78
C GLU A 548 -2.43 -23.47 26.81
N ASP A 549 -3.04 -22.32 26.48
CA ASP A 549 -4.49 -22.14 26.53
C ASP A 549 -5.20 -23.09 25.54
N PRO A 550 -6.35 -23.68 25.90
CA PRO A 550 -7.10 -24.53 24.97
C PRO A 550 -7.59 -23.79 23.71
N GLU A 551 -7.76 -22.46 23.79
CA GLU A 551 -8.16 -21.63 22.65
C GLU A 551 -6.94 -21.21 21.81
N PRO A 552 -6.80 -21.66 20.55
CA PRO A 552 -5.65 -21.36 19.71
C PRO A 552 -5.41 -19.86 19.52
N ARG A 553 -6.48 -19.09 19.36
CA ARG A 553 -6.38 -17.63 19.19
C ARG A 553 -5.77 -16.98 20.43
N MET A 554 -6.03 -17.52 21.64
CA MET A 554 -5.39 -17.04 22.86
C MET A 554 -3.89 -17.36 22.89
N ARG A 555 -3.49 -18.56 22.40
CA ARG A 555 -2.07 -18.91 22.24
C ARG A 555 -1.34 -17.96 21.29
N ILE A 556 -1.98 -17.62 20.16
CA ILE A 556 -1.45 -16.62 19.21
C ILE A 556 -1.24 -15.27 19.89
N GLN A 557 -2.23 -14.77 20.64
CA GLN A 557 -2.12 -13.50 21.35
C GLN A 557 -1.01 -13.56 22.43
N ALA A 558 -0.84 -14.70 23.08
CA ALA A 558 0.22 -14.89 24.06
C ALA A 558 1.63 -14.85 23.43
N ILE A 559 1.81 -15.48 22.28
CA ILE A 559 3.06 -15.40 21.51
C ILE A 559 3.35 -13.93 21.18
N ARG A 560 2.41 -13.21 20.57
CA ARG A 560 2.56 -11.80 20.17
C ARG A 560 2.85 -10.89 21.35
N ALA A 561 2.10 -11.01 22.44
CA ALA A 561 2.30 -10.16 23.62
C ALA A 561 3.63 -10.44 24.34
N SER A 562 4.11 -11.70 24.33
CA SER A 562 5.40 -12.08 24.94
C SER A 562 6.61 -11.53 24.19
N GLU A 563 6.46 -11.11 22.93
CA GLU A 563 7.53 -10.50 22.16
C GLU A 563 8.08 -9.23 22.82
N THR A 564 7.24 -8.48 23.53
CA THR A 564 7.68 -7.33 24.33
C THR A 564 8.64 -7.76 25.45
N LEU A 565 8.33 -8.88 26.13
CA LEU A 565 9.20 -9.46 27.17
C LEU A 565 10.51 -10.01 26.57
N TYR A 566 10.42 -10.68 25.42
CA TYR A 566 11.60 -11.16 24.69
C TYR A 566 12.54 -10.01 24.29
N LYS A 567 12.00 -8.92 23.80
CA LYS A 567 12.75 -7.69 23.47
C LYS A 567 13.39 -7.08 24.72
N ALA A 568 12.67 -7.08 25.84
CA ALA A 568 13.16 -6.55 27.12
C ALA A 568 14.25 -7.42 27.78
N GLY A 569 14.59 -8.59 27.18
CA GLY A 569 15.72 -9.42 27.62
C GLY A 569 15.39 -10.84 28.06
N ASP A 570 14.13 -11.24 28.24
CA ASP A 570 13.78 -12.61 28.53
C ASP A 570 13.90 -13.53 27.32
N LYS A 571 15.15 -13.87 26.98
CA LYS A 571 15.46 -14.72 25.83
C LYS A 571 15.02 -16.18 26.00
N SER A 572 14.56 -16.58 27.18
CA SER A 572 14.07 -17.95 27.42
C SER A 572 12.81 -18.27 26.63
N PHE A 573 12.02 -17.27 26.20
CA PHE A 573 10.88 -17.45 25.29
C PHE A 573 11.26 -18.08 23.94
N ALA A 574 12.54 -18.07 23.56
CA ALA A 574 13.03 -18.76 22.34
C ALA A 574 12.61 -20.23 22.31
N ASN A 575 12.66 -20.92 23.46
CA ASN A 575 12.27 -22.33 23.56
C ASN A 575 10.75 -22.50 23.46
N ASP A 576 9.99 -21.58 24.04
CA ASP A 576 8.52 -21.59 23.96
C ASP A 576 8.06 -21.42 22.50
N TYR A 577 8.66 -20.45 21.77
CA TYR A 577 8.35 -20.25 20.34
C TYR A 577 8.73 -21.47 19.48
N LYS A 578 9.90 -22.09 19.71
CA LYS A 578 10.32 -23.31 19.01
C LYS A 578 9.37 -24.48 19.31
N ALA A 579 8.88 -24.62 20.52
CA ALA A 579 7.93 -25.68 20.88
C ALA A 579 6.58 -25.49 20.14
N LEU A 580 6.10 -24.25 20.03
CA LEU A 580 4.82 -23.91 19.37
C LEU A 580 4.82 -24.07 17.85
N THR A 581 5.98 -24.25 17.19
CA THR A 581 6.01 -24.68 15.79
C THR A 581 5.49 -26.12 15.59
N LYS A 582 5.25 -26.85 16.65
CA LYS A 582 4.67 -28.21 16.66
C LYS A 582 3.24 -28.23 17.20
N ASP A 583 2.59 -27.07 17.33
CA ASP A 583 1.20 -26.96 17.77
C ASP A 583 0.24 -27.69 16.82
N GLN A 584 -0.87 -28.19 17.35
CA GLN A 584 -1.90 -28.86 16.53
C GLN A 584 -2.66 -27.90 15.62
N ASN A 585 -2.71 -26.61 15.97
CA ASN A 585 -3.40 -25.59 15.20
C ASN A 585 -2.40 -24.88 14.27
N ILE A 586 -2.71 -24.86 12.98
CA ILE A 586 -1.83 -24.30 11.95
C ILE A 586 -1.57 -22.80 12.13
N ASP A 587 -2.52 -22.04 12.61
CA ASP A 587 -2.35 -20.59 12.79
C ASP A 587 -1.36 -20.29 13.93
N VAL A 588 -1.32 -21.14 14.98
CA VAL A 588 -0.31 -21.07 16.05
C VAL A 588 1.07 -21.41 15.52
N VAL A 589 1.19 -22.46 14.69
CA VAL A 589 2.44 -22.86 14.02
C VAL A 589 2.99 -21.70 13.21
N ILE A 590 2.13 -21.09 12.39
CA ILE A 590 2.50 -19.95 11.54
C ILE A 590 2.95 -18.78 12.39
N GLN A 591 2.20 -18.41 13.43
CA GLN A 591 2.56 -17.31 14.34
C GLN A 591 3.92 -17.56 14.99
N ALA A 592 4.20 -18.79 15.42
CA ALA A 592 5.50 -19.15 15.99
C ALA A 592 6.64 -18.95 14.99
N MET A 593 6.47 -19.42 13.73
CA MET A 593 7.47 -19.22 12.67
C MET A 593 7.70 -17.72 12.38
N LEU A 594 6.64 -16.93 12.30
CA LEU A 594 6.72 -15.48 12.07
C LEU A 594 7.50 -14.79 13.18
N THR A 595 7.21 -15.13 14.45
CA THR A 595 7.90 -14.59 15.63
C THR A 595 9.38 -14.99 15.67
N LEU A 596 9.70 -16.28 15.42
CA LEU A 596 11.09 -16.76 15.33
C LEU A 596 11.89 -15.98 14.28
N ASN A 597 11.33 -15.76 13.10
CA ASN A 597 11.99 -15.00 12.03
C ASN A 597 12.11 -13.52 12.38
N ARG A 598 11.05 -12.90 12.85
CA ARG A 598 11.02 -11.45 13.18
C ARG A 598 12.11 -11.07 14.17
N TRP A 599 12.27 -11.84 15.23
CA TRP A 599 13.20 -11.53 16.33
C TRP A 599 14.56 -12.23 16.19
N LYS A 600 14.82 -12.85 15.02
CA LYS A 600 16.09 -13.52 14.72
C LYS A 600 16.50 -14.44 15.85
N VAL A 601 15.54 -15.25 16.33
CA VAL A 601 15.80 -16.24 17.38
C VAL A 601 16.89 -17.19 16.92
N PRO A 602 17.87 -17.57 17.77
CA PRO A 602 18.90 -18.53 17.38
C PRO A 602 18.31 -19.81 16.80
N ASP A 603 18.86 -20.31 15.71
CA ASP A 603 18.43 -21.51 14.94
C ASP A 603 17.03 -21.39 14.31
N ALA A 604 16.46 -20.18 14.21
CA ALA A 604 15.13 -19.97 13.64
C ALA A 604 14.99 -20.60 12.23
N ALA A 605 15.97 -20.40 11.36
CA ALA A 605 15.92 -20.94 10.00
C ALA A 605 15.86 -22.47 9.98
N THR A 606 16.66 -23.14 10.83
CA THR A 606 16.64 -24.60 11.00
C THR A 606 15.26 -25.07 11.50
N THR A 607 14.75 -24.45 12.57
CA THR A 607 13.44 -24.79 13.15
C THR A 607 12.30 -24.58 12.13
N ILE A 608 12.33 -23.48 11.38
CA ILE A 608 11.31 -23.19 10.34
C ILE A 608 11.40 -24.24 9.21
N LYS A 609 12.61 -24.64 8.80
CA LYS A 609 12.78 -25.69 7.79
C LYS A 609 12.24 -27.04 8.27
N GLU A 610 12.58 -27.46 9.51
CA GLU A 610 12.05 -28.68 10.12
C GLU A 610 10.52 -28.64 10.21
N THR A 611 9.94 -27.48 10.54
CA THR A 611 8.49 -27.27 10.56
C THR A 611 7.88 -27.43 9.18
N MET A 612 8.50 -26.86 8.14
CA MET A 612 8.08 -26.99 6.76
C MET A 612 8.11 -28.46 6.29
N ASP A 613 9.19 -29.17 6.61
CA ASP A 613 9.38 -30.57 6.21
C ASP A 613 8.34 -31.49 6.92
N ALA A 614 7.93 -31.15 8.14
CA ALA A 614 6.99 -31.93 8.94
C ALA A 614 5.51 -31.58 8.77
N ASN A 615 5.19 -30.36 8.27
CA ASN A 615 3.83 -29.86 8.17
C ASN A 615 3.42 -29.60 6.71
N PRO A 616 2.52 -30.43 6.13
CA PRO A 616 2.09 -30.27 4.74
C PRO A 616 1.07 -29.16 4.50
N ALA A 617 0.53 -28.55 5.56
CA ALA A 617 -0.48 -27.47 5.42
C ALA A 617 0.06 -26.31 4.59
N ARG A 618 -0.74 -25.84 3.66
CA ARG A 618 -0.34 -24.82 2.68
C ARG A 618 0.21 -23.55 3.33
N GLY A 619 -0.39 -23.08 4.41
CA GLY A 619 0.08 -21.88 5.13
C GLY A 619 1.48 -22.06 5.70
N ALA A 620 1.80 -23.23 6.30
CA ALA A 620 3.14 -23.54 6.77
C ALA A 620 4.15 -23.53 5.62
N GLN A 621 3.82 -24.18 4.50
CA GLN A 621 4.67 -24.24 3.31
C GLN A 621 4.95 -22.85 2.72
N VAL A 622 3.92 -22.02 2.53
CA VAL A 622 4.04 -20.67 1.98
C VAL A 622 4.87 -19.77 2.90
N VAL A 623 4.56 -19.76 4.19
CA VAL A 623 5.27 -18.89 5.15
C VAL A 623 6.72 -19.30 5.29
N ALA A 624 6.99 -20.59 5.48
CA ALA A 624 8.35 -21.11 5.60
C ALA A 624 9.16 -20.87 4.32
N SER A 625 8.59 -21.15 3.15
CA SER A 625 9.25 -20.90 1.86
C SER A 625 9.58 -19.41 1.68
N THR A 626 8.64 -18.51 2.00
CA THR A 626 8.86 -17.07 1.90
C THR A 626 9.98 -16.60 2.84
N ILE A 627 10.06 -17.16 4.05
CA ILE A 627 11.10 -16.82 5.02
C ILE A 627 12.47 -17.38 4.62
N LEU A 628 12.50 -18.64 4.17
CA LEU A 628 13.74 -19.39 3.89
C LEU A 628 14.31 -19.09 2.50
N THR A 629 13.45 -18.69 1.57
CA THR A 629 13.87 -18.28 0.23
C THR A 629 13.71 -16.75 0.16
N PRO A 630 14.68 -16.00 0.65
CA PRO A 630 14.64 -14.56 0.45
C PRO A 630 14.53 -14.31 -1.06
N PRO A 631 13.80 -13.27 -1.47
CA PRO A 631 13.70 -12.90 -2.88
C PRO A 631 15.10 -12.94 -3.48
N PRO A 632 15.28 -13.46 -4.71
CA PRO A 632 16.58 -13.75 -5.30
C PRO A 632 17.51 -12.57 -5.02
N GLY A 633 18.56 -12.86 -4.26
CA GLY A 633 19.43 -11.85 -3.68
C GLY A 633 19.91 -10.95 -4.80
N ARG A 634 19.80 -9.67 -4.62
CA ARG A 634 20.42 -8.68 -5.48
C ARG A 634 21.88 -9.11 -5.63
N GLY A 635 22.21 -9.73 -6.76
CA GLY A 635 23.57 -10.14 -7.05
C GLY A 635 24.47 -8.91 -7.14
N GLY A 636 25.02 -8.49 -6.01
CA GLY A 636 25.88 -7.30 -5.89
C GLY A 636 26.39 -7.18 -4.45
N PRO A 637 27.42 -6.33 -4.23
CA PRO A 637 27.94 -6.07 -2.90
C PRO A 637 26.85 -5.50 -1.98
N PRO A 638 26.99 -5.70 -0.65
CA PRO A 638 26.09 -5.09 0.32
C PRO A 638 25.91 -3.61 0.08
N LEU A 639 24.67 -3.14 0.13
CA LEU A 639 24.36 -1.72 -0.04
C LEU A 639 24.84 -0.94 1.19
N THR A 640 25.27 0.32 0.98
CA THR A 640 25.47 1.22 2.11
C THR A 640 24.13 1.54 2.78
N PRO A 641 24.11 2.01 4.05
CA PRO A 641 22.88 2.42 4.70
C PRO A 641 22.05 3.42 3.88
N GLU A 642 22.70 4.39 3.24
CA GLU A 642 22.05 5.41 2.40
C GLU A 642 21.45 4.77 1.13
N GLN A 643 22.17 3.86 0.51
CA GLN A 643 21.68 3.11 -0.65
C GLN A 643 20.51 2.19 -0.26
N GLN A 644 20.59 1.58 0.90
CA GLN A 644 19.49 0.76 1.43
C GLN A 644 18.24 1.62 1.66
N ALA A 645 18.39 2.81 2.25
CA ALA A 645 17.28 3.74 2.45
C ALA A 645 16.63 4.17 1.12
N VAL A 646 17.42 4.44 0.07
CA VAL A 646 16.90 4.72 -1.27
C VAL A 646 16.12 3.53 -1.83
N MET A 647 16.64 2.32 -1.65
CA MET A 647 15.97 1.11 -2.12
C MET A 647 14.68 0.82 -1.35
N ASP A 648 14.68 1.03 -0.04
CA ASP A 648 13.51 0.82 0.81
C ASP A 648 12.41 1.83 0.46
N ARG A 649 12.77 3.10 0.25
CA ARG A 649 11.85 4.12 -0.26
C ARG A 649 11.32 3.78 -1.64
N GLY A 650 12.16 3.35 -2.57
CA GLY A 650 11.76 2.94 -3.92
C GLY A 650 10.86 1.70 -3.91
N ALA A 651 11.13 0.74 -3.01
CA ALA A 651 10.27 -0.43 -2.80
C ALA A 651 8.89 -0.03 -2.28
N ALA A 652 8.83 0.90 -1.32
CA ALA A 652 7.58 1.45 -0.83
C ALA A 652 6.78 2.06 -1.99
N ILE A 653 7.38 2.98 -2.74
CA ILE A 653 6.75 3.63 -3.91
C ILE A 653 6.25 2.58 -4.93
N TYR A 654 7.07 1.57 -5.21
CA TYR A 654 6.69 0.52 -6.16
C TYR A 654 5.45 -0.25 -5.70
N ASN A 655 5.45 -0.68 -4.46
CA ASN A 655 4.36 -1.45 -3.86
C ASN A 655 3.09 -0.63 -3.60
N GLU A 656 3.18 0.68 -3.63
CA GLU A 656 2.05 1.60 -3.45
C GLU A 656 1.37 1.94 -4.78
N LEU A 657 2.14 2.10 -5.84
CA LEU A 657 1.63 2.66 -7.09
C LEU A 657 1.96 1.79 -8.31
N CYS A 658 3.23 1.42 -8.48
CA CYS A 658 3.71 0.84 -9.74
C CYS A 658 3.29 -0.61 -9.93
N PHE A 659 3.17 -1.37 -8.84
CA PHE A 659 2.83 -2.80 -8.89
C PHE A 659 1.44 -3.07 -9.47
N ALA A 660 0.52 -2.11 -9.39
CA ALA A 660 -0.82 -2.24 -9.94
C ALA A 660 -0.80 -2.61 -11.44
N CYS A 661 0.06 -1.93 -12.20
CA CYS A 661 0.24 -2.20 -13.63
C CYS A 661 1.42 -3.15 -13.91
N HIS A 662 2.49 -3.06 -13.11
CA HIS A 662 3.74 -3.78 -13.35
C HIS A 662 3.86 -5.11 -12.59
N ALA A 663 2.88 -5.47 -11.76
CA ALA A 663 2.85 -6.64 -10.85
C ALA A 663 3.98 -6.63 -9.79
N PRO A 664 3.85 -7.39 -8.68
CA PRO A 664 4.87 -7.40 -7.62
C PRO A 664 6.23 -7.95 -8.06
N ASP A 665 6.26 -8.75 -9.11
CA ASP A 665 7.46 -9.37 -9.70
C ASP A 665 8.06 -8.58 -10.87
N GLY A 666 7.44 -7.46 -11.24
CA GLY A 666 7.87 -6.64 -12.36
C GLY A 666 7.59 -7.25 -13.75
N LEU A 667 6.76 -8.29 -13.85
CA LEU A 667 6.44 -8.95 -15.12
C LEU A 667 5.21 -8.35 -15.83
N GLY A 668 4.49 -7.46 -15.17
CA GLY A 668 3.25 -6.86 -15.65
C GLY A 668 2.00 -7.59 -15.16
N THR A 669 1.01 -6.85 -14.70
CA THR A 669 -0.26 -7.42 -14.21
C THR A 669 -1.01 -8.09 -15.35
N PRO A 670 -1.34 -9.37 -15.26
CA PRO A 670 -2.01 -10.10 -16.33
C PRO A 670 -3.38 -9.53 -16.69
N LYS A 671 -3.70 -9.52 -17.98
CA LYS A 671 -5.04 -9.31 -18.56
C LYS A 671 -5.44 -10.56 -19.34
N PRO A 672 -5.99 -11.57 -18.66
CA PRO A 672 -6.23 -12.89 -19.29
C PRO A 672 -7.08 -12.83 -20.56
N GLU A 673 -8.10 -11.96 -20.58
CA GLU A 673 -8.99 -11.77 -21.73
C GLU A 673 -8.30 -11.21 -22.98
N LEU A 674 -7.15 -10.58 -22.83
CA LEU A 674 -6.37 -9.98 -23.94
C LEU A 674 -5.08 -10.75 -24.24
N ALA A 675 -4.80 -11.83 -23.50
CA ALA A 675 -3.53 -12.57 -23.54
C ALA A 675 -2.29 -11.66 -23.43
N THR A 676 -2.38 -10.61 -22.60
CA THR A 676 -1.35 -9.58 -22.41
C THR A 676 -1.27 -9.15 -20.93
N THR A 677 -0.41 -8.20 -20.65
CA THR A 677 -0.29 -7.55 -19.35
C THR A 677 -0.68 -6.07 -19.41
N MET A 678 -1.01 -5.45 -18.28
CA MET A 678 -1.34 -4.03 -18.18
C MET A 678 -0.17 -3.15 -18.62
N ALA A 679 1.05 -3.56 -18.28
CA ALA A 679 2.27 -2.83 -18.59
C ALA A 679 3.36 -3.80 -19.09
N PRO A 680 4.38 -3.29 -19.82
CA PRO A 680 5.50 -4.11 -20.25
C PRO A 680 6.31 -4.60 -19.03
N PRO A 681 6.95 -5.77 -19.14
CA PRO A 681 7.85 -6.26 -18.10
C PRO A 681 8.97 -5.25 -17.81
N LEU A 682 9.19 -4.99 -16.52
CA LEU A 682 10.37 -4.30 -16.00
C LEU A 682 11.49 -5.28 -15.71
N ALA A 683 11.14 -6.52 -15.38
CA ALA A 683 12.06 -7.59 -15.04
C ALA A 683 12.97 -7.92 -16.23
N GLY A 684 14.29 -7.86 -16.01
CA GLY A 684 15.29 -8.14 -17.04
C GLY A 684 15.27 -7.21 -18.26
N SER A 685 14.56 -6.09 -18.19
CA SER A 685 14.35 -5.18 -19.32
C SER A 685 15.66 -4.52 -19.75
N SER A 686 16.02 -4.68 -21.04
CA SER A 686 17.19 -4.02 -21.62
C SER A 686 17.08 -2.50 -21.57
N ARG A 687 15.88 -1.95 -21.65
CA ARG A 687 15.63 -0.51 -21.56
C ARG A 687 15.82 0.00 -20.13
N VAL A 688 15.33 -0.72 -19.13
CA VAL A 688 15.53 -0.40 -17.71
C VAL A 688 17.00 -0.48 -17.33
N ASN A 689 17.71 -1.48 -17.85
CA ASN A 689 19.15 -1.67 -17.63
C ASN A 689 20.01 -0.73 -18.50
N GLY A 690 19.43 -0.04 -19.47
CA GLY A 690 20.09 0.92 -20.35
C GLY A 690 20.46 2.24 -19.66
N HIS A 691 20.50 3.32 -20.46
CA HIS A 691 20.82 4.63 -19.91
C HIS A 691 19.77 5.07 -18.88
N ARG A 692 20.21 5.64 -17.75
CA ARG A 692 19.32 6.02 -16.64
C ARG A 692 18.28 7.09 -17.03
N ASP A 693 18.58 7.94 -18.01
CA ASP A 693 17.63 8.95 -18.48
C ASP A 693 16.39 8.33 -19.09
N TYR A 694 16.45 7.08 -19.56
CA TYR A 694 15.27 6.37 -20.04
C TYR A 694 14.19 6.28 -18.94
N ILE A 695 14.54 5.71 -17.80
CA ILE A 695 13.59 5.52 -16.70
C ILE A 695 13.18 6.86 -16.09
N ILE A 696 14.09 7.83 -15.98
CA ILE A 696 13.78 9.16 -15.45
C ILE A 696 12.75 9.85 -16.34
N LYS A 697 12.99 9.92 -17.65
CA LYS A 697 12.10 10.54 -18.63
C LYS A 697 10.74 9.85 -18.67
N THR A 698 10.72 8.50 -18.59
CA THR A 698 9.49 7.71 -18.52
C THR A 698 8.68 8.03 -17.27
N VAL A 699 9.32 8.11 -16.11
CA VAL A 699 8.64 8.45 -14.85
C VAL A 699 8.15 9.90 -14.86
N LEU A 700 8.96 10.84 -15.34
CA LEU A 700 8.58 12.25 -15.35
C LEU A 700 7.40 12.55 -16.28
N HIS A 701 7.39 12.00 -17.49
CA HIS A 701 6.46 12.40 -18.54
C HIS A 701 5.52 11.30 -19.03
N GLY A 702 5.67 10.09 -18.52
CA GLY A 702 4.91 8.93 -18.98
C GLY A 702 5.42 8.36 -20.32
N LEU A 703 4.88 7.21 -20.69
CA LEU A 703 5.22 6.48 -21.90
C LEU A 703 3.94 5.97 -22.58
N THR A 704 3.85 6.10 -23.89
CA THR A 704 2.69 5.70 -24.70
C THR A 704 3.11 5.04 -26.00
N GLY A 705 2.16 4.37 -26.64
CA GLY A 705 2.36 3.69 -27.94
C GLY A 705 2.91 2.27 -27.81
N PRO A 706 3.22 1.63 -28.95
CA PRO A 706 3.76 0.27 -28.96
C PRO A 706 5.12 0.19 -28.26
N ILE A 707 5.30 -0.84 -27.45
CA ILE A 707 6.56 -1.15 -26.78
C ILE A 707 6.96 -2.59 -27.17
N ASP A 708 8.14 -2.74 -27.80
CA ASP A 708 8.61 -4.01 -28.36
C ASP A 708 7.62 -4.68 -29.32
N GLY A 709 6.95 -3.89 -30.14
CA GLY A 709 5.97 -4.38 -31.11
C GLY A 709 4.62 -4.79 -30.50
N ARG A 710 4.44 -4.63 -29.18
CA ARG A 710 3.20 -4.91 -28.45
C ARG A 710 2.51 -3.61 -28.07
N SER A 711 1.20 -3.55 -28.27
CA SER A 711 0.37 -2.46 -27.78
C SER A 711 -0.18 -2.80 -26.40
N TYR A 712 -0.06 -1.84 -25.48
CA TYR A 712 -0.62 -1.94 -24.13
C TYR A 712 -1.85 -1.04 -24.05
N THR A 713 -2.90 -1.50 -23.40
CA THR A 713 -4.14 -0.73 -23.24
C THR A 713 -4.01 0.39 -22.22
N ASP A 714 -3.03 0.27 -21.34
CA ASP A 714 -2.80 1.22 -20.25
C ASP A 714 -1.58 2.09 -20.59
N VAL A 715 -1.66 3.37 -20.28
CA VAL A 715 -0.58 4.34 -20.50
C VAL A 715 0.24 4.46 -19.23
N MET A 716 1.56 4.46 -19.35
CA MET A 716 2.41 4.83 -18.21
C MET A 716 2.19 6.30 -17.89
N MET A 717 1.58 6.57 -16.75
CA MET A 717 1.23 7.92 -16.33
C MET A 717 2.47 8.73 -15.91
N PRO A 718 2.51 10.02 -16.24
CA PRO A 718 3.58 10.91 -15.79
C PRO A 718 3.48 11.14 -14.28
N MET A 719 4.62 10.99 -13.60
CA MET A 719 4.79 11.23 -12.17
C MET A 719 5.67 12.45 -11.88
N GLY A 720 5.76 13.37 -12.85
CA GLY A 720 6.61 14.55 -12.80
C GLY A 720 6.27 15.58 -11.71
N VAL A 721 5.10 15.48 -11.09
CA VAL A 721 4.70 16.29 -9.93
C VAL A 721 5.47 15.93 -8.66
N ASN A 722 6.00 14.71 -8.58
CA ASN A 722 6.81 14.29 -7.44
C ASN A 722 8.20 14.93 -7.48
N ASN A 723 8.80 15.11 -6.30
CA ASN A 723 10.14 15.68 -6.18
C ASN A 723 11.24 14.75 -6.73
N ASP A 724 12.44 15.27 -6.85
CA ASP A 724 13.55 14.56 -7.48
C ASP A 724 14.02 13.36 -6.66
N GLU A 725 13.91 13.39 -5.34
CA GLU A 725 14.22 12.28 -4.44
C GLU A 725 13.24 11.11 -4.63
N TRP A 726 11.96 11.41 -4.80
CA TRP A 726 10.92 10.40 -5.07
C TRP A 726 11.20 9.68 -6.40
N VAL A 727 11.44 10.47 -7.46
CA VAL A 727 11.73 9.91 -8.80
C VAL A 727 13.05 9.13 -8.80
N ALA A 728 14.06 9.62 -8.10
CA ALA A 728 15.35 8.94 -7.96
C ALA A 728 15.21 7.60 -7.23
N ALA A 729 14.40 7.54 -6.16
CA ALA A 729 14.18 6.33 -5.40
C ALA A 729 13.47 5.25 -6.21
N ILE A 730 12.36 5.57 -6.89
CA ILE A 730 11.64 4.59 -7.73
C ILE A 730 12.47 4.14 -8.93
N ALA A 731 13.17 5.07 -9.60
CA ALA A 731 14.04 4.74 -10.71
C ALA A 731 15.19 3.81 -10.28
N SER A 732 15.82 4.08 -9.13
CA SER A 732 16.85 3.22 -8.54
C SER A 732 16.30 1.83 -8.21
N TYR A 733 15.14 1.76 -7.57
CA TYR A 733 14.50 0.50 -7.21
C TYR A 733 14.21 -0.37 -8.44
N VAL A 734 13.56 0.18 -9.46
CA VAL A 734 13.23 -0.56 -10.69
C VAL A 734 14.49 -1.03 -11.41
N ARG A 735 15.55 -0.21 -11.44
CA ARG A 735 16.84 -0.55 -12.08
C ARG A 735 17.65 -1.60 -11.34
N ARG A 736 17.37 -1.85 -10.05
CA ARG A 736 18.12 -2.79 -9.20
C ARG A 736 17.32 -3.95 -8.65
N SER A 737 16.03 -4.01 -8.97
CA SER A 737 15.11 -5.09 -8.59
C SER A 737 14.75 -5.95 -9.80
N PHE A 738 14.02 -7.02 -9.61
CA PHE A 738 13.47 -7.86 -10.68
C PHE A 738 14.55 -8.47 -11.61
N GLY A 739 15.74 -8.76 -11.07
CA GLY A 739 16.87 -9.25 -11.87
C GLY A 739 17.57 -8.18 -12.71
N ASN A 740 17.20 -6.92 -12.57
CA ASN A 740 17.88 -5.80 -13.20
C ASN A 740 19.20 -5.49 -12.52
N THR A 741 20.18 -5.01 -13.30
CA THR A 741 21.56 -4.74 -12.89
C THR A 741 21.97 -3.29 -13.09
N GLY A 742 21.01 -2.39 -13.35
CA GLY A 742 21.26 -0.97 -13.57
C GLY A 742 21.79 -0.25 -12.32
N GLY A 743 22.53 0.85 -12.50
CA GLY A 743 23.03 1.68 -11.40
C GLY A 743 21.94 2.50 -10.72
N PHE A 744 22.27 3.05 -9.54
CA PHE A 744 21.44 4.03 -8.85
C PHE A 744 21.23 5.29 -9.70
N VAL A 745 20.11 5.96 -9.44
CA VAL A 745 19.76 7.28 -9.97
C VAL A 745 19.84 8.27 -8.80
N SER A 746 20.54 9.38 -8.98
CA SER A 746 20.61 10.43 -7.97
C SER A 746 19.50 11.48 -8.17
N PRO A 747 19.10 12.22 -7.12
CA PRO A 747 18.21 13.38 -7.28
C PRO A 747 18.77 14.41 -8.27
N ALA A 748 20.10 14.61 -8.31
CA ALA A 748 20.75 15.52 -9.27
C ALA A 748 20.57 15.05 -10.73
N ASP A 749 20.55 13.72 -11.01
CA ASP A 749 20.23 13.21 -12.33
C ASP A 749 18.79 13.54 -12.72
N VAL A 750 17.85 13.44 -11.78
CA VAL A 750 16.45 13.76 -12.00
C VAL A 750 16.28 15.26 -12.26
N ALA A 751 16.88 16.12 -11.43
CA ALA A 751 16.83 17.57 -11.60
C ALA A 751 17.36 18.01 -12.98
N ARG A 752 18.47 17.44 -13.42
CA ARG A 752 19.05 17.68 -14.74
C ARG A 752 18.09 17.29 -15.87
N VAL A 753 17.49 16.09 -15.79
CA VAL A 753 16.55 15.63 -16.83
C VAL A 753 15.27 16.45 -16.81
N ARG A 754 14.73 16.77 -15.62
CA ARG A 754 13.55 17.61 -15.45
C ARG A 754 13.75 18.99 -16.10
N ALA A 755 14.87 19.64 -15.84
CA ALA A 755 15.21 20.92 -16.44
C ALA A 755 15.33 20.81 -17.98
N ALA A 756 15.99 19.77 -18.48
CA ALA A 756 16.15 19.53 -19.92
C ALA A 756 14.84 19.17 -20.66
N THR A 757 13.80 18.80 -19.94
CA THR A 757 12.49 18.39 -20.51
C THR A 757 11.32 19.22 -19.98
N ALA A 758 11.58 20.40 -19.40
CA ALA A 758 10.55 21.25 -18.78
C ALA A 758 9.40 21.65 -19.73
N ASP A 759 9.70 21.84 -21.01
CA ASP A 759 8.72 22.22 -22.01
C ASP A 759 7.86 21.05 -22.53
N ARG A 760 8.20 19.81 -22.14
CA ARG A 760 7.47 18.66 -22.61
C ARG A 760 6.14 18.49 -21.87
N LYS A 761 5.04 18.56 -22.62
CA LYS A 761 3.65 18.44 -22.10
C LYS A 761 2.99 17.10 -22.47
N THR A 762 3.66 16.24 -23.23
CA THR A 762 3.10 14.96 -23.71
C THR A 762 3.94 13.78 -23.26
N SER A 763 3.30 12.60 -23.12
CA SER A 763 4.03 11.36 -22.85
C SER A 763 4.99 11.03 -24.00
N TRP A 764 6.06 10.31 -23.68
CA TRP A 764 7.01 9.83 -24.69
C TRP A 764 6.41 8.70 -25.51
N THR A 765 6.80 8.62 -26.76
CA THR A 765 6.77 7.36 -27.53
C THR A 765 8.17 6.72 -27.48
N ILE A 766 8.26 5.40 -27.72
CA ILE A 766 9.57 4.71 -27.73
C ILE A 766 10.54 5.32 -28.74
N PRO A 767 10.14 5.62 -30.00
CA PRO A 767 11.06 6.26 -30.95
C PRO A 767 11.59 7.62 -30.46
N GLU A 768 10.70 8.51 -29.99
CA GLU A 768 11.10 9.82 -29.45
C GLU A 768 12.03 9.69 -28.25
N LEU A 769 11.64 8.83 -27.28
CA LEU A 769 12.42 8.61 -26.07
C LEU A 769 13.81 8.08 -26.40
N THR A 770 13.88 7.06 -27.27
CA THR A 770 15.16 6.47 -27.68
C THR A 770 16.06 7.48 -28.43
N ALA A 771 15.48 8.28 -29.33
CA ALA A 771 16.24 9.33 -30.04
C ALA A 771 16.77 10.41 -29.09
N SER A 772 16.07 10.67 -27.99
CA SER A 772 16.46 11.68 -26.98
C SER A 772 17.51 11.20 -25.97
N LEU A 773 17.88 9.93 -25.97
CA LEU A 773 18.88 9.39 -25.04
C LEU A 773 20.30 9.53 -25.59
N PRO A 774 21.28 9.70 -24.69
CA PRO A 774 22.67 9.52 -25.06
C PRO A 774 22.92 8.14 -25.65
N ALA A 775 23.60 8.09 -26.79
CA ALA A 775 23.88 6.83 -27.46
C ALA A 775 25.16 6.21 -26.90
N GLN A 776 25.10 4.92 -26.55
CA GLN A 776 26.32 4.20 -26.16
C GLN A 776 27.27 4.07 -27.35
N VAL A 777 28.54 4.36 -27.14
CA VAL A 777 29.61 4.08 -28.09
C VAL A 777 29.86 2.57 -28.11
N GLN A 778 29.82 1.96 -29.29
CA GLN A 778 30.06 0.51 -29.40
C GLN A 778 31.48 0.15 -28.99
N ALA A 779 31.63 -0.94 -28.23
CA ALA A 779 32.91 -1.34 -27.66
C ALA A 779 33.78 -2.18 -28.60
N ASP A 780 33.34 -2.40 -29.85
CA ASP A 780 34.06 -3.19 -30.82
C ASP A 780 35.40 -2.56 -31.17
N GLY A 781 36.47 -3.34 -31.04
CA GLY A 781 37.83 -2.88 -31.33
C GLY A 781 38.46 -1.98 -30.25
N TRP A 782 37.82 -1.76 -29.11
CA TRP A 782 38.43 -1.02 -28.03
C TRP A 782 39.61 -1.81 -27.45
N LYS A 783 40.65 -1.08 -27.05
CA LYS A 783 41.78 -1.59 -26.27
C LYS A 783 41.70 -1.00 -24.88
N ALA A 784 42.14 -1.75 -23.89
CA ALA A 784 42.26 -1.28 -22.52
C ALA A 784 43.66 -1.56 -21.99
N THR A 785 44.19 -0.62 -21.23
CA THR A 785 45.46 -0.75 -20.50
C THR A 785 45.31 -0.15 -19.11
N ALA A 786 46.15 -0.55 -18.20
CA ALA A 786 46.06 -0.05 -16.83
C ALA A 786 47.49 0.03 -16.21
N SER A 787 47.64 0.85 -15.16
CA SER A 787 48.90 0.93 -14.40
C SER A 787 49.23 -0.37 -13.64
N HIS A 788 48.18 -1.20 -13.36
CA HIS A 788 48.28 -2.46 -12.63
C HIS A 788 47.47 -3.52 -13.37
N ASN A 789 47.95 -4.74 -13.41
CA ASN A 789 47.26 -5.90 -14.10
C ASN A 789 46.80 -5.52 -15.51
N SER A 790 47.66 -4.86 -16.29
CA SER A 790 47.33 -4.36 -17.63
C SER A 790 46.89 -5.45 -18.60
N ASP A 791 47.44 -6.64 -18.48
CA ASP A 791 47.10 -7.79 -19.34
C ASP A 791 45.64 -8.21 -19.19
N ASP A 792 45.06 -7.98 -18.03
CA ASP A 792 43.66 -8.27 -17.74
C ASP A 792 42.73 -7.04 -17.99
N ALA A 793 43.27 -5.89 -18.43
CA ALA A 793 42.47 -4.65 -18.51
C ALA A 793 41.21 -4.75 -19.39
N LEU A 794 41.21 -5.58 -20.43
CA LEU A 794 40.07 -5.85 -21.30
C LEU A 794 38.88 -6.43 -20.53
N ALA A 795 39.11 -7.07 -19.38
CA ALA A 795 38.04 -7.57 -18.53
C ALA A 795 37.13 -6.43 -18.02
N GLY A 796 37.68 -5.25 -17.78
CA GLY A 796 36.94 -4.06 -17.33
C GLY A 796 35.90 -3.52 -18.34
N LEU A 797 36.06 -3.86 -19.61
CA LEU A 797 35.12 -3.48 -20.69
C LEU A 797 33.98 -4.47 -20.85
N ARG A 798 34.03 -5.62 -20.17
CA ARG A 798 33.10 -6.75 -20.29
C ARG A 798 32.29 -6.95 -19.01
N LEU A 799 31.50 -8.03 -18.97
CA LEU A 799 30.82 -8.48 -17.74
C LEU A 799 31.78 -9.14 -16.74
N THR A 800 33.05 -9.36 -17.14
CA THR A 800 34.14 -9.79 -16.25
C THR A 800 34.75 -8.56 -15.56
N THR A 801 35.42 -8.76 -14.44
CA THR A 801 35.97 -7.66 -13.62
C THR A 801 37.49 -7.57 -13.79
N TRP A 802 37.98 -6.39 -14.15
CA TRP A 802 39.37 -6.03 -13.95
C TRP A 802 39.60 -5.59 -12.49
N SER A 803 40.72 -5.95 -11.92
CA SER A 803 41.13 -5.50 -10.57
C SER A 803 42.61 -5.06 -10.59
N SER A 804 42.90 -4.00 -9.85
CA SER A 804 44.29 -3.56 -9.67
C SER A 804 45.17 -4.62 -8.96
N GLY A 805 44.55 -5.53 -8.22
CA GLY A 805 45.26 -6.57 -7.46
C GLY A 805 46.04 -6.04 -6.25
N ALA A 806 46.05 -4.71 -6.05
CA ALA A 806 46.72 -4.02 -4.96
C ALA A 806 45.78 -2.97 -4.35
N PRO A 807 45.95 -2.58 -3.07
CA PRO A 807 45.20 -1.51 -2.45
C PRO A 807 45.24 -0.22 -3.30
N GLN A 808 44.14 0.53 -3.29
CA GLN A 808 44.04 1.76 -4.09
C GLN A 808 45.13 2.77 -3.67
N ALA A 809 45.90 3.25 -4.65
CA ALA A 809 46.89 4.28 -4.45
C ALA A 809 46.70 5.46 -5.44
N SER A 810 46.99 6.68 -4.99
CA SER A 810 46.98 7.83 -5.87
C SER A 810 47.93 7.65 -7.05
N GLY A 811 47.49 8.03 -8.24
CA GLY A 811 48.26 7.84 -9.48
C GLY A 811 47.96 6.51 -10.21
N MET A 812 47.24 5.54 -9.60
CA MET A 812 46.75 4.38 -10.36
C MET A 812 45.81 4.84 -11.46
N TRP A 813 45.94 4.25 -12.64
CA TRP A 813 45.11 4.61 -13.78
C TRP A 813 44.60 3.41 -14.55
N PHE A 814 43.43 3.62 -15.20
CA PHE A 814 42.82 2.71 -16.18
C PHE A 814 42.51 3.51 -17.46
N GLN A 815 42.85 2.99 -18.62
CA GLN A 815 42.75 3.69 -19.90
C GLN A 815 42.04 2.85 -20.95
N VAL A 816 41.22 3.48 -21.75
CA VAL A 816 40.57 2.93 -22.94
C VAL A 816 41.06 3.66 -24.19
N GLU A 817 41.43 2.90 -25.23
CA GLU A 817 41.70 3.42 -26.60
C GLU A 817 40.53 3.02 -27.51
N LEU A 818 39.95 3.98 -28.19
CA LEU A 818 38.88 3.81 -29.19
C LEU A 818 39.51 3.62 -30.58
N PRO A 819 38.90 2.79 -31.48
CA PRO A 819 39.41 2.61 -32.83
C PRO A 819 39.49 3.92 -33.62
N THR A 820 38.49 4.77 -33.43
CA THR A 820 38.39 6.11 -34.03
C THR A 820 37.96 7.12 -32.96
N PRO A 821 38.36 8.41 -33.11
CA PRO A 821 37.90 9.45 -32.20
C PRO A 821 36.38 9.52 -32.16
N GLN A 822 35.82 9.63 -30.95
CA GLN A 822 34.36 9.76 -30.71
C GLN A 822 34.11 11.03 -29.88
N THR A 823 33.01 11.72 -30.16
CA THR A 823 32.54 12.80 -29.28
C THR A 823 31.78 12.18 -28.15
N ILE A 824 32.33 12.21 -26.93
CA ILE A 824 31.74 11.61 -25.73
C ILE A 824 31.31 12.68 -24.73
N THR A 825 30.32 12.35 -23.93
CA THR A 825 29.71 13.21 -22.89
C THR A 825 29.58 12.53 -21.54
N GLU A 826 29.78 11.23 -21.52
CA GLU A 826 29.54 10.45 -20.28
C GLU A 826 30.35 9.15 -20.28
N LEU A 827 30.82 8.78 -19.08
CA LEU A 827 31.51 7.53 -18.77
C LEU A 827 30.78 6.85 -17.60
N GLN A 828 30.53 5.57 -17.73
CA GLN A 828 29.96 4.74 -16.66
C GLN A 828 30.75 3.44 -16.48
N PHE A 829 30.91 2.98 -15.23
CA PHE A 829 31.45 1.64 -14.92
C PHE A 829 30.95 1.14 -13.57
N GLN A 830 31.01 -0.19 -13.38
CA GLN A 830 30.76 -0.86 -12.12
C GLN A 830 32.08 -1.19 -11.43
N SER A 831 32.06 -1.22 -10.10
CA SER A 831 33.22 -1.59 -9.26
C SER A 831 32.79 -2.65 -8.24
N PRO A 832 32.55 -3.89 -8.68
CA PRO A 832 32.23 -4.98 -7.76
C PRO A 832 33.43 -5.27 -6.85
N PRO A 833 33.25 -5.96 -5.71
CA PRO A 833 34.35 -6.51 -4.95
C PRO A 833 35.26 -7.36 -5.88
N ALA A 834 36.56 -7.26 -5.73
CA ALA A 834 37.47 -8.14 -6.44
C ALA A 834 37.11 -9.59 -6.05
N ALA A 835 36.72 -10.40 -7.03
CA ALA A 835 36.52 -11.82 -6.79
C ALA A 835 37.84 -12.39 -6.28
N GLU A 836 37.80 -13.11 -5.16
CA GLU A 836 38.90 -14.00 -4.79
C GLU A 836 39.12 -14.95 -5.98
N ARG A 837 40.19 -14.77 -6.72
CA ARG A 837 40.63 -15.83 -7.63
C ARG A 837 40.82 -17.05 -6.74
N GLY A 838 40.07 -18.12 -7.02
CA GLY A 838 40.25 -19.39 -6.35
C GLY A 838 41.72 -19.75 -6.39
N ALA A 839 42.43 -19.35 -5.37
CA ALA A 839 43.72 -19.91 -5.06
C ALA A 839 43.43 -21.35 -4.75
N ALA A 840 43.85 -22.23 -5.65
CA ALA A 840 44.14 -23.60 -5.27
C ALA A 840 45.07 -23.47 -4.06
N VAL A 841 44.52 -23.65 -2.85
CA VAL A 841 45.31 -23.61 -1.61
C VAL A 841 46.30 -24.75 -1.74
N ALA A 842 47.54 -24.41 -2.05
CA ALA A 842 48.62 -25.35 -1.81
C ALA A 842 48.62 -25.63 -0.30
N PRO A 843 48.68 -26.90 0.14
CA PRO A 843 48.64 -27.21 1.56
C PRO A 843 49.84 -26.55 2.25
N GLY A 844 49.63 -25.55 3.12
CA GLY A 844 50.62 -24.89 3.92
C GLY A 844 50.85 -23.38 3.73
N GLY A 845 50.10 -22.68 2.89
CA GLY A 845 50.19 -21.23 2.72
C GLY A 845 49.35 -20.49 3.77
N ALA A 846 49.94 -19.47 4.43
CA ALA A 846 49.24 -18.56 5.33
C ALA A 846 48.13 -17.80 4.57
N PRO A 847 46.94 -17.53 5.18
CA PRO A 847 45.90 -16.74 4.55
C PRO A 847 46.37 -15.34 4.24
N THR A 848 46.37 -14.92 2.98
CA THR A 848 46.62 -13.56 2.59
C THR A 848 45.38 -12.71 3.02
N ASN A 849 45.57 -11.84 4.00
CA ASN A 849 44.57 -10.86 4.43
C ASN A 849 44.35 -9.78 3.33
N THR A 850 43.71 -10.11 2.23
CA THR A 850 43.26 -9.12 1.26
C THR A 850 41.94 -8.52 1.79
N PRO A 851 41.88 -7.20 2.01
CA PRO A 851 40.65 -6.58 2.52
C PRO A 851 39.48 -6.81 1.54
N THR A 852 38.42 -7.42 2.02
CA THR A 852 37.18 -7.64 1.26
C THR A 852 36.33 -6.37 1.30
N GLY A 853 35.89 -5.85 0.13
CA GLY A 853 35.03 -4.68 0.03
C GLY A 853 34.85 -4.22 -1.41
N PRO A 854 33.91 -3.28 -1.66
CA PRO A 854 33.70 -2.77 -3.01
C PRO A 854 34.89 -1.93 -3.49
N GLY A 855 35.34 -2.23 -4.71
CA GLY A 855 36.53 -1.68 -5.32
C GLY A 855 36.33 -0.33 -6.04
N PHE A 856 35.37 0.50 -5.65
CA PHE A 856 35.15 1.78 -6.30
C PHE A 856 36.20 2.84 -5.95
N PRO A 857 36.51 3.79 -6.88
CA PRO A 857 37.52 4.80 -6.66
C PRO A 857 37.07 5.81 -5.57
N ARG A 858 37.94 6.15 -4.64
CA ARG A 858 37.63 7.11 -3.54
C ARG A 858 37.76 8.56 -3.97
N GLY A 859 38.64 8.82 -4.90
CA GLY A 859 38.81 10.09 -5.61
C GLY A 859 39.47 9.80 -6.95
N PHE A 860 39.03 10.49 -8.00
CA PHE A 860 39.54 10.25 -9.34
C PHE A 860 39.41 11.47 -10.24
N THR A 861 40.23 11.51 -11.30
CA THR A 861 40.05 12.41 -12.46
C THR A 861 39.80 11.59 -13.72
N VAL A 862 39.08 12.19 -14.67
CA VAL A 862 38.91 11.68 -16.03
C VAL A 862 39.60 12.61 -16.99
N ALA A 863 40.50 12.08 -17.78
CA ALA A 863 41.19 12.82 -18.82
C ALA A 863 41.03 12.14 -20.18
N ILE A 864 41.04 12.93 -21.24
CA ILE A 864 40.93 12.49 -22.63
C ILE A 864 42.17 12.88 -23.41
N SER A 865 42.43 12.16 -24.49
CA SER A 865 43.50 12.47 -25.43
C SER A 865 43.10 12.06 -26.85
N SER A 866 43.67 12.78 -27.85
CA SER A 866 43.56 12.40 -29.27
C SER A 866 44.74 11.56 -29.74
N ASP A 867 45.90 11.66 -29.08
CA ASP A 867 47.16 11.05 -29.47
C ASP A 867 47.76 10.06 -28.45
N GLY A 868 47.16 9.99 -27.25
CA GLY A 868 47.66 9.18 -26.14
C GLY A 868 48.80 9.78 -25.32
N ASN A 869 49.32 10.96 -25.73
CA ASN A 869 50.46 11.64 -25.09
C ASN A 869 50.03 12.92 -24.39
N SER A 870 49.21 13.73 -25.07
CA SER A 870 48.68 15.01 -24.54
C SER A 870 47.32 14.79 -23.91
N TRP A 871 47.18 15.08 -22.62
CA TRP A 871 45.97 14.78 -21.84
C TRP A 871 45.26 16.04 -21.37
N GLN A 872 43.98 16.10 -21.60
CA GLN A 872 43.08 17.14 -21.09
C GLN A 872 42.17 16.55 -20.02
N GLN A 873 42.21 17.07 -18.80
CA GLN A 873 41.22 16.71 -17.77
C GLN A 873 39.86 17.27 -18.14
N VAL A 874 38.83 16.43 -18.10
CA VAL A 874 37.43 16.76 -18.45
C VAL A 874 36.50 16.63 -17.26
N ALA A 875 36.87 15.87 -16.25
CA ALA A 875 36.07 15.71 -15.02
C ALA A 875 36.95 15.25 -13.86
N GLU A 876 36.43 15.46 -12.66
CA GLU A 876 36.95 14.87 -11.41
C GLU A 876 35.78 14.47 -10.53
N GLY A 877 36.00 13.58 -9.56
CA GLY A 877 34.95 13.12 -8.69
C GLY A 877 35.41 12.18 -7.59
N THR A 878 34.48 11.82 -6.75
CA THR A 878 34.62 10.79 -5.72
C THR A 878 33.58 9.70 -5.96
N GLY A 879 33.97 8.43 -5.89
CA GLY A 879 33.05 7.32 -5.94
C GLY A 879 32.34 7.18 -4.60
N SER A 880 31.03 7.02 -4.64
CA SER A 880 30.17 6.82 -3.45
C SER A 880 29.57 5.42 -3.39
N GLY A 881 29.93 4.53 -4.32
CA GLY A 881 29.37 3.18 -4.39
C GLY A 881 29.85 2.39 -5.60
N PRO A 882 29.33 1.17 -5.78
CA PRO A 882 29.81 0.25 -6.82
C PRO A 882 29.53 0.70 -8.26
N ALA A 883 28.69 1.69 -8.48
CA ALA A 883 28.45 2.28 -9.80
C ALA A 883 29.00 3.71 -9.83
N THR A 884 29.89 3.99 -10.76
CA THR A 884 30.46 5.32 -11.00
C THR A 884 29.94 5.85 -12.33
N THR A 885 29.39 7.07 -12.35
CA THR A 885 28.95 7.79 -13.53
C THR A 885 29.57 9.17 -13.54
N VAL A 886 30.14 9.56 -14.66
CA VAL A 886 30.80 10.87 -14.82
C VAL A 886 30.28 11.50 -16.09
N THR A 887 29.71 12.72 -15.98
CA THR A 887 29.25 13.53 -17.11
C THR A 887 30.16 14.74 -17.31
N PHE A 888 30.38 15.13 -18.56
CA PHE A 888 31.20 16.26 -18.93
C PHE A 888 30.70 16.86 -20.26
N ASN A 889 31.22 18.06 -20.60
CA ASN A 889 30.89 18.71 -21.88
C ASN A 889 31.32 17.84 -23.07
N PRO A 890 30.58 17.88 -24.20
CA PRO A 890 30.95 17.11 -25.39
C PRO A 890 32.39 17.35 -25.80
N VAL A 891 33.20 16.31 -25.89
CA VAL A 891 34.60 16.35 -26.21
C VAL A 891 35.00 15.19 -27.11
N SER A 892 35.82 15.46 -28.13
CA SER A 892 36.36 14.43 -29.03
C SER A 892 37.52 13.73 -28.35
N ALA A 893 37.44 12.41 -28.25
CA ALA A 893 38.45 11.57 -27.61
C ALA A 893 38.75 10.30 -28.41
N LYS A 894 40.02 9.95 -28.54
CA LYS A 894 40.49 8.63 -28.95
C LYS A 894 40.90 7.79 -27.73
N PHE A 895 41.40 8.48 -26.71
CA PHE A 895 41.79 7.85 -25.46
C PHE A 895 41.02 8.47 -24.29
N VAL A 896 40.61 7.64 -23.35
CA VAL A 896 39.96 8.06 -22.10
C VAL A 896 40.68 7.39 -20.95
N ARG A 897 41.17 8.17 -19.98
CA ARG A 897 41.89 7.66 -18.80
C ARG A 897 41.19 8.10 -17.53
N ILE A 898 41.02 7.17 -16.63
CA ILE A 898 40.59 7.41 -15.25
C ILE A 898 41.82 7.25 -14.38
N THR A 899 42.13 8.25 -13.55
CA THR A 899 43.28 8.22 -12.65
C THR A 899 42.82 8.45 -11.23
N LEU A 900 43.22 7.59 -10.28
CA LEU A 900 42.91 7.76 -8.86
C LEU A 900 43.69 8.96 -8.29
N THR A 901 42.99 9.80 -7.54
CA THR A 901 43.58 10.92 -6.81
C THR A 901 43.74 10.62 -5.33
N THR A 902 42.99 9.64 -4.81
CA THR A 902 42.97 9.27 -3.40
C THR A 902 43.34 7.79 -3.24
N GLY A 903 44.28 7.49 -2.36
CA GLY A 903 44.61 6.13 -1.95
C GLY A 903 43.84 5.71 -0.73
N VAL A 904 43.73 4.38 -0.50
CA VAL A 904 43.11 3.78 0.70
C VAL A 904 44.12 2.77 1.24
N GLU A 905 44.81 3.14 2.31
CA GLU A 905 45.76 2.24 2.96
C GLU A 905 45.07 1.00 3.48
N ASN A 906 45.56 -0.19 3.14
CA ASN A 906 44.94 -1.47 3.46
C ASN A 906 43.48 -1.63 2.99
N GLY A 907 43.06 -0.85 1.98
CA GLY A 907 41.70 -0.92 1.42
C GLY A 907 41.57 -1.95 0.30
N PRO A 908 40.34 -2.19 -0.18
CA PRO A 908 40.10 -3.10 -1.28
C PRO A 908 40.75 -2.62 -2.58
N PRO A 909 41.22 -3.54 -3.44
CA PRO A 909 41.73 -3.20 -4.78
C PRO A 909 40.68 -2.43 -5.59
N TRP A 910 41.14 -1.52 -6.43
CA TRP A 910 40.28 -0.87 -7.42
C TRP A 910 39.81 -1.88 -8.45
N SER A 911 38.51 -1.82 -8.77
CA SER A 911 37.92 -2.71 -9.77
C SER A 911 37.10 -1.95 -10.79
N ILE A 912 37.07 -2.44 -12.03
CA ILE A 912 36.22 -1.91 -13.11
C ILE A 912 35.56 -3.08 -13.82
N GLN A 913 34.26 -2.95 -14.08
CA GLN A 913 33.45 -3.89 -14.83
C GLN A 913 32.48 -3.11 -15.71
N SER A 914 32.20 -3.58 -16.92
CA SER A 914 31.21 -3.02 -17.84
C SER A 914 31.38 -1.51 -18.09
N LEU A 915 32.62 -1.05 -18.33
CA LEU A 915 32.86 0.33 -18.67
C LEU A 915 32.18 0.70 -19.99
N LYS A 916 31.42 1.78 -19.97
CA LYS A 916 30.63 2.31 -21.09
C LYS A 916 30.92 3.79 -21.30
N LEU A 917 30.98 4.20 -22.57
CA LEU A 917 31.06 5.60 -22.97
C LEU A 917 29.78 5.95 -23.74
N TYR A 918 29.32 7.18 -23.57
CA TYR A 918 28.13 7.70 -24.23
C TYR A 918 28.45 8.99 -24.97
N ARG A 919 27.80 9.19 -26.08
CA ARG A 919 27.80 10.45 -26.87
C ARG A 919 26.47 11.16 -26.69
N ALA A 920 26.48 12.48 -26.86
CA ALA A 920 25.24 13.27 -26.81
C ALA A 920 24.18 12.67 -27.75
N ALA A 921 22.91 12.78 -27.35
CA ALA A 921 21.81 12.53 -28.25
C ALA A 921 21.98 13.39 -29.50
N LYS A 922 21.57 12.89 -30.66
CA LYS A 922 21.47 13.74 -31.82
C LYS A 922 20.45 14.84 -31.54
N PRO A 923 20.77 16.12 -31.84
CA PRO A 923 19.83 17.20 -31.66
C PRO A 923 18.54 17.00 -32.42
#